data_83fafe5052fd88b80f7a0058a52269fe
#
_entry.id   83fafe5052fd88b80f7a0058a52269fe
#
_cell.length_a   1.000
_cell.length_b   1.000
_cell.length_c   1.000
_cell.angle_alpha   90.00
_cell.angle_beta   90.00
_cell.angle_gamma   90.00
#
_symmetry.space_group_name_H-M   'P 1'
#
loop_
_entity.id
_entity.type
_entity.pdbx_description
1 polymer ?
#
loop_
_entity_poly.entity_id
_entity_poly.type
_entity_poly.pdbx_seq_one_letter_code
_entity_poly.pdbx_strand_id
1 'polypeptide(L)'
;MHVVKPARRLSHDGRPSGWGNASDIEDVPADLRVVSLLPSATEIIGALGIRERLVGCTHECDACPDESGMQAALAAGVRRVTSSAIDPHVTTQRDIDAAVNEHAATAAKREVDAARGATAAASGNDEGDPPLYSVDNELVAELKPTVIITQSLCKVCAVSEDDLKGAAASCGLHSDAPATLTEVGASIENIAAACGVPQRGKRARERFEAQLAEVAGAVAGARSSGKCGVRPSVLLLEWLDPVFDGGHWVPGMMRVAGCEPSLNSKEGSRSSRREWSDVTAVDPDVVLVACCGFDLRRNAADAAAALAVNNGDNAFARLRAVRMGRCFVLDGNKYFARPAPALAVGAALVARCAHDGDENVVAALESLSFYPDCAKLDDSRNLAWARVEGAGAQTTELNNLLRQMPEAGFEEPDVPDIEDFDGLHEEACARGDHFYIDPKTGYMVMTKIKHEARGRCCGSGCRHCPFAHVNVRDKARRIQVPAMLYTPVDGLASDVVILMWSGGKDSFLAIRAMLKPGGALHDVGPSGVVLLTTFDATSRIVAHQEVSAKDVEKQAQHLNVGLVGVPLHRHAGTGYVSRLEAALEVVTSLGCKVKALACGDLHLEHIRSWREEAVGRGLGMKILYPVWSDVAGENYAALTKDLVASGVPCTVTAVTDEAAAAAGATVGAQFTPELSSKLQASGKDAFGEKGEFHTLARVWKVPRELALGI
;
A
#
# COMPACT_ATOMS: atom_id res chain seq x y z
N MET A 1 6.14 46.30 8.83
CA MET A 1 6.25 46.25 7.37
C MET A 1 7.14 45.07 7.03
N HIS A 2 6.54 43.91 6.89
CA HIS A 2 7.26 42.69 6.47
C HIS A 2 7.18 42.61 4.94
N VAL A 3 8.35 42.67 4.30
CA VAL A 3 8.47 42.49 2.86
C VAL A 3 8.44 41.01 2.57
N VAL A 4 7.32 40.54 2.05
CA VAL A 4 7.19 39.17 1.49
C VAL A 4 7.96 39.17 0.17
N LYS A 5 9.04 38.36 0.10
CA LYS A 5 9.70 38.06 -1.17
C LYS A 5 8.81 37.16 -2.02
N PRO A 6 8.56 37.49 -3.29
CA PRO A 6 7.72 36.65 -4.12
C PRO A 6 8.40 35.32 -4.39
N ALA A 7 7.64 34.20 -4.33
CA ALA A 7 8.05 32.88 -4.73
C ALA A 7 8.57 32.94 -6.18
N ARG A 8 9.77 32.38 -6.41
CA ARG A 8 10.32 32.22 -7.77
C ARG A 8 9.41 31.26 -8.52
N ARG A 9 8.78 31.74 -9.58
CA ARG A 9 8.04 30.92 -10.55
C ARG A 9 9.00 29.93 -11.19
N LEU A 10 8.57 28.67 -11.26
CA LEU A 10 9.18 27.67 -12.17
C LEU A 10 9.11 28.22 -13.60
N SER A 11 10.17 28.07 -14.36
CA SER A 11 10.17 28.39 -15.78
C SER A 11 9.15 27.52 -16.52
N HIS A 12 8.49 28.07 -17.53
CA HIS A 12 7.40 27.43 -18.29
C HIS A 12 7.82 26.15 -19.04
N ASP A 13 9.10 25.75 -18.96
CA ASP A 13 9.72 24.59 -19.61
C ASP A 13 10.01 23.41 -18.68
N GLY A 14 9.49 23.45 -17.44
CA GLY A 14 9.61 22.35 -16.47
C GLY A 14 11.05 22.05 -15.98
N ARG A 15 12.02 22.92 -16.26
CA ARG A 15 13.41 22.74 -15.83
C ARG A 15 13.63 23.30 -14.43
N PRO A 16 14.32 22.60 -13.52
CA PRO A 16 14.72 23.14 -12.23
C PRO A 16 15.57 24.41 -12.44
N SER A 17 15.25 25.50 -11.76
CA SER A 17 16.02 26.75 -11.80
C SER A 17 17.44 26.50 -11.27
N GLY A 18 18.44 26.47 -12.14
CA GLY A 18 19.85 26.25 -11.78
C GLY A 18 20.70 25.55 -12.86
N TRP A 19 20.11 25.18 -13.97
CA TRP A 19 20.86 24.66 -15.12
C TRP A 19 21.46 25.84 -15.89
N GLY A 20 22.79 25.83 -16.07
CA GLY A 20 23.54 26.85 -16.82
C GLY A 20 23.00 27.08 -18.25
N ASN A 21 23.42 28.17 -18.88
CA ASN A 21 22.97 28.57 -20.22
C ASN A 21 23.04 27.42 -21.23
N ALA A 22 22.04 27.33 -22.10
CA ALA A 22 21.88 26.26 -23.10
C ALA A 22 23.10 26.11 -24.07
N SER A 23 23.97 27.07 -24.13
CA SER A 23 25.20 27.05 -24.96
C SER A 23 26.32 26.13 -24.44
N ASP A 24 26.24 25.68 -23.16
CA ASP A 24 27.28 24.83 -22.53
C ASP A 24 26.85 23.38 -22.37
N ILE A 25 25.77 22.95 -22.99
CA ILE A 25 25.22 21.58 -22.82
C ILE A 25 25.80 20.71 -23.93
N GLU A 26 26.52 19.65 -23.52
CA GLU A 26 27.00 18.59 -24.39
C GLU A 26 25.88 18.01 -25.25
N ASP A 27 26.15 17.82 -26.56
CA ASP A 27 25.18 17.23 -27.49
C ASP A 27 24.86 15.78 -27.10
N VAL A 28 23.58 15.45 -27.09
CA VAL A 28 23.11 14.08 -26.83
C VAL A 28 23.17 13.30 -28.16
N PRO A 29 23.79 12.10 -28.19
CA PRO A 29 23.84 11.30 -29.42
C PRO A 29 22.42 11.12 -30.00
N ALA A 30 22.29 11.41 -31.31
CA ALA A 30 21.00 11.44 -31.99
C ALA A 30 20.33 10.05 -32.03
N ASP A 31 21.14 9.00 -32.06
CA ASP A 31 20.74 7.59 -32.11
C ASP A 31 20.62 6.94 -30.72
N LEU A 32 20.89 7.68 -29.63
CA LEU A 32 20.81 7.15 -28.26
C LEU A 32 19.38 6.66 -27.93
N ARG A 33 19.30 5.42 -27.57
CA ARG A 33 18.06 4.73 -27.11
C ARG A 33 18.40 3.91 -25.87
N VAL A 34 17.85 4.30 -24.73
CA VAL A 34 18.20 3.72 -23.42
C VAL A 34 17.09 2.82 -22.93
N VAL A 35 17.43 1.60 -22.52
CA VAL A 35 16.59 0.74 -21.69
C VAL A 35 17.19 0.74 -20.28
N SER A 36 16.40 1.13 -19.30
CA SER A 36 16.77 1.13 -17.89
C SER A 36 16.09 -0.04 -17.17
N LEU A 37 16.88 -0.96 -16.65
CA LEU A 37 16.41 -2.10 -15.87
C LEU A 37 16.53 -1.85 -14.36
N LEU A 38 16.72 -0.58 -13.96
CA LEU A 38 16.84 -0.13 -12.57
C LEU A 38 16.11 1.19 -12.36
N PRO A 39 15.28 1.32 -11.32
CA PRO A 39 14.69 2.61 -10.96
C PRO A 39 15.72 3.71 -10.70
N SER A 40 16.87 3.37 -10.06
CA SER A 40 17.98 4.30 -9.84
C SER A 40 18.58 4.85 -11.15
N ALA A 41 18.79 3.99 -12.15
CA ALA A 41 19.29 4.43 -13.44
C ALA A 41 18.29 5.33 -14.18
N THR A 42 17.00 5.04 -14.07
CA THR A 42 15.93 5.89 -14.63
C THR A 42 15.95 7.28 -14.00
N GLU A 43 16.18 7.37 -12.68
CA GLU A 43 16.34 8.65 -11.98
C GLU A 43 17.59 9.40 -12.45
N ILE A 44 18.73 8.70 -12.59
CA ILE A 44 19.97 9.29 -13.08
C ILE A 44 19.78 9.82 -14.52
N ILE A 45 19.14 9.07 -15.42
CA ILE A 45 18.80 9.51 -16.78
C ILE A 45 17.98 10.81 -16.74
N GLY A 46 17.03 10.92 -15.82
CA GLY A 46 16.28 12.16 -15.57
C GLY A 46 17.19 13.30 -15.11
N ALA A 47 18.09 13.04 -14.17
CA ALA A 47 19.05 14.04 -13.64
C ALA A 47 20.07 14.50 -14.68
N LEU A 48 20.42 13.63 -15.66
CA LEU A 48 21.26 13.97 -16.79
C LEU A 48 20.55 14.82 -17.87
N GLY A 49 19.22 14.96 -17.77
CA GLY A 49 18.41 15.71 -18.74
C GLY A 49 18.34 15.03 -20.10
N ILE A 50 18.31 13.69 -20.14
CA ILE A 50 18.21 12.86 -21.36
C ILE A 50 17.03 11.87 -21.30
N ARG A 51 15.99 12.18 -20.53
CA ARG A 51 14.81 11.30 -20.35
C ARG A 51 14.08 11.00 -21.67
N GLU A 52 14.12 11.91 -22.63
CA GLU A 52 13.56 11.72 -23.97
C GLU A 52 14.27 10.60 -24.77
N ARG A 53 15.42 10.12 -24.30
CA ARG A 53 16.16 8.98 -24.86
C ARG A 53 15.78 7.65 -24.24
N LEU A 54 14.99 7.66 -23.16
CA LEU A 54 14.48 6.46 -22.53
C LEU A 54 13.41 5.83 -23.44
N VAL A 55 13.56 4.57 -23.77
CA VAL A 55 12.60 3.81 -24.60
C VAL A 55 11.98 2.65 -23.83
N GLY A 56 12.65 2.17 -22.78
CA GLY A 56 12.14 1.13 -21.90
C GLY A 56 12.59 1.33 -20.44
N CYS A 57 11.74 0.95 -19.49
CA CYS A 57 11.99 1.08 -18.06
C CYS A 57 11.41 -0.11 -17.28
N THR A 58 11.69 -0.18 -15.97
CA THR A 58 11.12 -1.22 -15.11
C THR A 58 9.67 -0.91 -14.72
N HIS A 59 8.97 -1.92 -14.19
CA HIS A 59 7.63 -1.76 -13.59
C HIS A 59 7.63 -0.86 -12.34
N GLU A 60 8.79 -0.67 -11.67
CA GLU A 60 8.95 0.16 -10.47
C GLU A 60 9.42 1.60 -10.75
N CYS A 61 9.56 2.01 -12.01
CA CYS A 61 10.06 3.34 -12.35
C CYS A 61 9.05 4.47 -12.18
N ASP A 62 7.85 4.20 -11.69
CA ASP A 62 6.81 5.17 -11.39
C ASP A 62 7.04 5.94 -10.07
N ALA A 63 7.77 5.36 -9.12
CA ALA A 63 8.09 5.99 -7.83
C ALA A 63 9.38 6.84 -7.85
N CYS A 64 9.76 7.43 -8.98
CA CYS A 64 10.88 8.36 -9.04
C CYS A 64 10.54 9.69 -8.36
N PRO A 65 11.54 10.42 -7.77
CA PRO A 65 11.30 11.74 -7.19
C PRO A 65 10.67 12.77 -8.15
N ASP A 66 10.90 12.61 -9.45
CA ASP A 66 10.24 13.36 -10.52
C ASP A 66 9.11 12.52 -11.13
N GLU A 67 8.04 12.33 -10.36
CA GLU A 67 6.88 11.55 -10.80
C GLU A 67 6.23 12.14 -12.05
N SER A 68 6.06 13.46 -12.13
CA SER A 68 5.44 14.13 -13.28
C SER A 68 6.23 13.92 -14.57
N GLY A 69 7.56 13.98 -14.50
CA GLY A 69 8.43 13.72 -15.65
C GLY A 69 8.40 12.26 -16.09
N MET A 70 8.27 11.32 -15.16
CA MET A 70 8.16 9.90 -15.49
C MET A 70 6.80 9.56 -16.11
N GLN A 71 5.71 10.10 -15.57
CA GLN A 71 4.37 9.97 -16.15
C GLN A 71 4.31 10.53 -17.57
N ALA A 72 4.92 11.71 -17.79
CA ALA A 72 5.02 12.28 -19.13
C ALA A 72 5.82 11.37 -20.11
N ALA A 73 6.90 10.72 -19.63
CA ALA A 73 7.68 9.80 -20.45
C ALA A 73 6.88 8.53 -20.82
N LEU A 74 6.14 7.97 -19.88
CA LEU A 74 5.24 6.83 -20.13
C LEU A 74 4.14 7.21 -21.13
N ALA A 75 3.51 8.36 -20.96
CA ALA A 75 2.52 8.89 -21.90
C ALA A 75 3.11 9.16 -23.30
N ALA A 76 4.41 9.50 -23.38
CA ALA A 76 5.14 9.67 -24.63
C ALA A 76 5.60 8.34 -25.29
N GLY A 77 5.28 7.18 -24.71
CA GLY A 77 5.51 5.87 -25.30
C GLY A 77 6.71 5.08 -24.74
N VAL A 78 7.28 5.46 -23.60
CA VAL A 78 8.25 4.61 -22.88
C VAL A 78 7.54 3.34 -22.42
N ARG A 79 8.13 2.17 -22.68
CA ARG A 79 7.52 0.86 -22.39
C ARG A 79 8.09 0.24 -21.12
N ARG A 80 7.23 -0.42 -20.33
CA ARG A 80 7.68 -1.26 -19.23
C ARG A 80 8.17 -2.59 -19.77
N VAL A 81 9.46 -2.90 -19.52
CA VAL A 81 10.13 -4.11 -20.04
C VAL A 81 10.41 -5.15 -18.96
N THR A 82 9.97 -4.92 -17.73
CA THR A 82 10.11 -5.89 -16.63
C THR A 82 8.79 -6.12 -15.93
N SER A 83 8.68 -7.27 -15.28
CA SER A 83 7.57 -7.61 -14.40
C SER A 83 8.09 -8.32 -13.14
N SER A 84 7.28 -8.34 -12.07
CA SER A 84 7.59 -9.02 -10.80
C SER A 84 6.51 -10.04 -10.44
N ALA A 85 6.94 -11.16 -9.85
CA ALA A 85 6.04 -12.16 -9.29
C ALA A 85 5.51 -11.75 -7.88
N ILE A 86 6.09 -10.71 -7.27
CA ILE A 86 5.71 -10.18 -5.96
C ILE A 86 5.13 -8.78 -6.13
N ASP A 87 3.92 -8.59 -5.62
CA ASP A 87 3.32 -7.27 -5.47
C ASP A 87 3.62 -6.74 -4.05
N PRO A 88 4.50 -5.74 -3.90
CA PRO A 88 4.88 -5.21 -2.60
C PRO A 88 3.73 -4.47 -1.90
N HIS A 89 2.68 -4.05 -2.61
CA HIS A 89 1.56 -3.32 -2.01
C HIS A 89 0.61 -4.23 -1.21
N VAL A 90 0.53 -5.52 -1.56
CA VAL A 90 -0.37 -6.48 -0.92
C VAL A 90 0.36 -7.59 -0.16
N THR A 91 1.67 -7.79 -0.41
CA THR A 91 2.47 -8.85 0.22
C THR A 91 3.11 -8.35 1.51
N THR A 92 3.10 -9.13 2.59
CA THR A 92 3.79 -8.73 3.83
C THR A 92 5.30 -8.83 3.69
N GLN A 93 6.04 -8.06 4.51
CA GLN A 93 7.50 -8.11 4.54
C GLN A 93 8.02 -9.54 4.75
N ARG A 94 7.42 -10.29 5.68
CA ARG A 94 7.78 -11.69 5.95
C ARG A 94 7.55 -12.60 4.75
N ASP A 95 6.47 -12.41 4.01
CA ASP A 95 6.18 -13.25 2.85
C ASP A 95 7.08 -12.88 1.66
N ILE A 96 7.45 -11.61 1.51
CA ILE A 96 8.46 -11.18 0.53
C ILE A 96 9.81 -11.82 0.87
N ASP A 97 10.26 -11.73 2.14
CA ASP A 97 11.52 -12.37 2.59
C ASP A 97 11.50 -13.89 2.34
N ALA A 98 10.38 -14.56 2.65
CA ALA A 98 10.23 -15.99 2.40
C ALA A 98 10.32 -16.34 0.91
N ALA A 99 9.65 -15.59 0.04
CA ALA A 99 9.67 -15.81 -1.42
C ALA A 99 11.06 -15.58 -2.01
N VAL A 100 11.74 -14.54 -1.55
CA VAL A 100 13.13 -14.21 -1.93
C VAL A 100 14.09 -15.32 -1.53
N ASN A 101 13.99 -15.83 -0.28
CA ASN A 101 14.86 -16.89 0.21
C ASN A 101 14.57 -18.24 -0.49
N GLU A 102 13.32 -18.57 -0.77
CA GLU A 102 12.94 -19.76 -1.54
C GLU A 102 13.50 -19.73 -2.96
N HIS A 103 13.38 -18.58 -3.62
CA HIS A 103 13.94 -18.38 -4.96
C HIS A 103 15.47 -18.50 -4.95
N ALA A 104 16.16 -17.87 -4.01
CA ALA A 104 17.62 -17.94 -3.87
C ALA A 104 18.10 -19.38 -3.64
N ALA A 105 17.41 -20.14 -2.79
CA ALA A 105 17.71 -21.53 -2.53
C ALA A 105 17.53 -22.41 -3.79
N THR A 106 16.47 -22.14 -4.56
CA THR A 106 16.19 -22.85 -5.82
C THR A 106 17.25 -22.55 -6.88
N ALA A 107 17.65 -21.28 -7.02
CA ALA A 107 18.72 -20.87 -7.93
C ALA A 107 20.06 -21.52 -7.56
N ALA A 108 20.45 -21.51 -6.29
CA ALA A 108 21.67 -22.16 -5.79
C ALA A 108 21.66 -23.67 -6.06
N LYS A 109 20.52 -24.34 -5.89
CA LYS A 109 20.39 -25.76 -6.19
C LYS A 109 20.60 -26.04 -7.69
N ARG A 110 20.01 -25.22 -8.57
CA ARG A 110 20.20 -25.33 -10.04
C ARG A 110 21.66 -25.15 -10.44
N GLU A 111 22.38 -24.20 -9.87
CA GLU A 111 23.82 -23.98 -10.12
C GLU A 111 24.64 -25.20 -9.69
N VAL A 112 24.35 -25.79 -8.52
CA VAL A 112 25.03 -27.02 -8.04
C VAL A 112 24.74 -28.23 -8.93
N ASP A 113 23.50 -28.40 -9.36
CA ASP A 113 23.11 -29.54 -10.23
C ASP A 113 23.72 -29.37 -11.63
N ALA A 114 23.77 -28.17 -12.18
CA ALA A 114 24.46 -27.86 -13.43
C ALA A 114 25.98 -28.14 -13.32
N ALA A 115 26.62 -27.73 -12.23
CA ALA A 115 28.04 -28.00 -11.98
C ALA A 115 28.38 -29.51 -11.81
N ARG A 116 27.40 -30.32 -11.40
CA ARG A 116 27.53 -31.76 -11.27
C ARG A 116 27.31 -32.53 -12.59
N GLY A 117 27.05 -31.82 -13.69
CA GLY A 117 26.83 -32.43 -15.01
C GLY A 117 25.51 -33.22 -15.10
N ALA A 118 24.56 -32.96 -14.24
CA ALA A 118 23.21 -33.45 -14.37
C ALA A 118 22.57 -32.83 -15.63
N THR A 119 22.60 -33.56 -16.73
CA THR A 119 21.86 -33.18 -17.93
C THR A 119 20.39 -33.14 -17.54
N ALA A 120 19.73 -32.05 -17.87
CA ALA A 120 18.27 -31.85 -17.74
C ALA A 120 17.56 -32.79 -18.75
N ALA A 121 17.70 -34.12 -18.54
CA ALA A 121 17.02 -35.11 -19.32
C ALA A 121 16.20 -35.97 -18.33
N ALA A 122 14.89 -35.94 -18.54
CA ALA A 122 13.90 -36.87 -18.03
C ALA A 122 13.43 -36.68 -16.56
N SER A 123 12.82 -35.54 -16.22
CA SER A 123 11.55 -35.63 -15.50
C SER A 123 10.60 -34.60 -16.15
N GLY A 124 9.54 -35.15 -16.76
CA GLY A 124 8.57 -34.33 -17.47
C GLY A 124 7.98 -33.26 -16.55
N ASN A 125 7.75 -32.07 -17.11
CA ASN A 125 6.97 -30.99 -16.54
C ASN A 125 7.51 -30.31 -15.28
N ASP A 126 8.82 -30.08 -15.14
CA ASP A 126 9.36 -29.08 -14.24
C ASP A 126 9.48 -27.71 -14.99
N GLU A 127 8.35 -27.14 -15.33
CA GLU A 127 8.27 -25.69 -15.58
C GLU A 127 8.51 -25.03 -14.22
N GLY A 128 9.80 -24.76 -13.94
CA GLY A 128 10.25 -24.18 -12.68
C GLY A 128 9.48 -22.90 -12.37
N ASP A 129 9.33 -22.58 -11.08
CA ASP A 129 8.75 -21.32 -10.66
C ASP A 129 9.41 -20.17 -11.42
N PRO A 130 8.64 -19.18 -11.93
CA PRO A 130 9.19 -18.07 -12.68
C PRO A 130 10.19 -17.30 -11.81
N PRO A 131 11.17 -16.66 -12.41
CA PRO A 131 12.05 -15.78 -11.67
C PRO A 131 11.24 -14.69 -10.96
N LEU A 132 11.74 -14.22 -9.82
CA LEU A 132 11.09 -13.12 -9.07
C LEU A 132 10.86 -11.91 -9.96
N TYR A 133 11.79 -11.64 -10.85
CA TYR A 133 11.72 -10.61 -11.87
C TYR A 133 11.88 -11.23 -13.25
N SER A 134 11.09 -10.80 -14.20
CA SER A 134 11.17 -11.23 -15.59
C SER A 134 11.43 -10.04 -16.51
N VAL A 135 12.22 -10.27 -17.56
CA VAL A 135 12.45 -9.30 -18.63
C VAL A 135 11.70 -9.75 -19.86
N ASP A 136 10.95 -8.84 -20.48
CA ASP A 136 10.39 -9.05 -21.81
C ASP A 136 11.49 -8.84 -22.86
N ASN A 137 12.22 -9.91 -23.14
CA ASN A 137 13.35 -9.89 -24.07
C ASN A 137 12.91 -9.60 -25.51
N GLU A 138 11.70 -9.95 -25.90
CA GLU A 138 11.15 -9.67 -27.23
C GLU A 138 10.88 -8.18 -27.39
N LEU A 139 10.24 -7.56 -26.38
CA LEU A 139 10.01 -6.13 -26.34
C LEU A 139 11.34 -5.33 -26.28
N VAL A 140 12.31 -5.78 -25.49
CA VAL A 140 13.64 -5.14 -25.45
C VAL A 140 14.30 -5.18 -26.84
N ALA A 141 14.21 -6.31 -27.56
CA ALA A 141 14.74 -6.43 -28.92
C ALA A 141 13.98 -5.53 -29.92
N GLU A 142 12.65 -5.42 -29.81
CA GLU A 142 11.81 -4.51 -30.61
C GLU A 142 12.20 -3.04 -30.41
N LEU A 143 12.47 -2.65 -29.17
CA LEU A 143 12.87 -1.29 -28.80
C LEU A 143 14.24 -0.88 -29.35
N LYS A 144 15.07 -1.82 -29.82
CA LYS A 144 16.39 -1.58 -30.40
C LYS A 144 17.21 -0.61 -29.58
N PRO A 145 17.49 -0.89 -28.29
CA PRO A 145 18.30 -0.02 -27.47
C PRO A 145 19.74 0.06 -28.00
N THR A 146 20.40 1.22 -27.84
CA THR A 146 21.85 1.35 -28.01
C THR A 146 22.58 1.13 -26.70
N VAL A 147 21.90 1.35 -25.55
CA VAL A 147 22.42 1.14 -24.19
C VAL A 147 21.35 0.46 -23.33
N ILE A 148 21.74 -0.59 -22.64
CA ILE A 148 20.95 -1.20 -21.54
C ILE A 148 21.71 -0.98 -20.24
N ILE A 149 21.01 -0.48 -19.21
CA ILE A 149 21.57 -0.26 -17.88
C ILE A 149 20.95 -1.26 -16.92
N THR A 150 21.80 -2.06 -16.26
CA THR A 150 21.44 -3.09 -15.28
C THR A 150 22.35 -3.01 -14.06
N GLN A 151 22.30 -4.00 -13.18
CA GLN A 151 23.13 -4.06 -11.96
C GLN A 151 23.72 -5.44 -11.71
N SER A 152 24.81 -5.48 -10.94
CA SER A 152 25.43 -6.70 -10.42
C SER A 152 25.41 -6.82 -8.88
N LEU A 153 24.77 -5.86 -8.18
CA LEU A 153 24.79 -5.77 -6.72
C LEU A 153 24.00 -6.90 -6.03
N CYS A 154 22.82 -7.23 -6.56
CA CYS A 154 21.91 -8.16 -5.94
C CYS A 154 21.13 -8.94 -7.01
N LYS A 155 21.31 -10.26 -7.08
CA LYS A 155 20.53 -11.15 -7.97
C LYS A 155 19.04 -11.29 -7.56
N VAL A 156 18.67 -10.72 -6.43
CA VAL A 156 17.35 -10.88 -5.81
C VAL A 156 16.49 -9.63 -5.92
N CYS A 157 17.12 -8.44 -5.92
CA CYS A 157 16.39 -7.16 -5.83
C CYS A 157 16.14 -6.51 -7.19
N ALA A 158 16.76 -6.98 -8.27
CA ALA A 158 16.54 -6.47 -9.63
C ALA A 158 17.11 -7.46 -10.68
N VAL A 159 16.75 -7.21 -11.93
CA VAL A 159 17.20 -7.96 -13.11
C VAL A 159 18.72 -7.93 -13.25
N SER A 160 19.31 -9.09 -13.47
CA SER A 160 20.75 -9.30 -13.69
C SER A 160 21.10 -9.43 -15.17
N GLU A 161 22.39 -9.41 -15.50
CA GLU A 161 22.89 -9.64 -16.86
C GLU A 161 22.47 -11.00 -17.42
N ASP A 162 22.38 -12.02 -16.55
CA ASP A 162 22.02 -13.39 -16.92
C ASP A 162 20.56 -13.50 -17.42
N ASP A 163 19.70 -12.53 -17.04
CA ASP A 163 18.28 -12.51 -17.41
C ASP A 163 18.05 -11.95 -18.83
N LEU A 164 19.08 -11.37 -19.45
CA LEU A 164 18.99 -10.68 -20.75
C LEU A 164 19.24 -11.61 -21.96
N LYS A 165 18.86 -12.84 -21.97
CA LYS A 165 18.93 -13.92 -22.99
C LYS A 165 19.19 -13.44 -24.42
N GLY A 166 20.37 -12.87 -24.68
CA GLY A 166 20.80 -12.46 -26.04
C GLY A 166 20.26 -11.09 -26.51
N ALA A 167 19.31 -10.46 -25.82
CA ALA A 167 18.84 -9.11 -26.16
C ALA A 167 19.95 -8.05 -26.07
N ALA A 168 20.98 -8.30 -25.25
CA ALA A 168 22.15 -7.43 -25.08
C ALA A 168 23.25 -7.62 -26.16
N ALA A 169 23.15 -8.60 -27.03
CA ALA A 169 24.23 -8.96 -27.95
C ALA A 169 24.57 -7.87 -28.97
N SER A 170 23.67 -6.92 -29.19
CA SER A 170 23.82 -5.84 -30.23
C SER A 170 23.89 -4.43 -29.63
N CYS A 171 23.96 -4.27 -28.31
CA CYS A 171 23.97 -2.97 -27.63
C CYS A 171 25.04 -2.90 -26.54
N GLY A 172 25.34 -1.68 -26.06
CA GLY A 172 26.21 -1.47 -24.91
C GLY A 172 25.48 -1.90 -23.62
N LEU A 173 26.02 -2.90 -22.93
CA LEU A 173 25.54 -3.29 -21.60
C LEU A 173 26.39 -2.56 -20.55
N HIS A 174 25.74 -1.86 -19.63
CA HIS A 174 26.38 -1.22 -18.50
C HIS A 174 25.80 -1.78 -17.20
N SER A 175 26.67 -2.28 -16.34
CA SER A 175 26.33 -2.84 -15.03
C SER A 175 27.09 -2.10 -13.93
N ASP A 176 26.41 -1.73 -12.85
CA ASP A 176 27.00 -1.00 -11.73
C ASP A 176 26.51 -1.56 -10.40
N ALA A 177 27.29 -1.34 -9.34
CA ALA A 177 27.01 -1.90 -8.01
C ALA A 177 27.51 -0.98 -6.88
N PRO A 178 27.05 0.29 -6.81
CA PRO A 178 27.52 1.23 -5.79
C PRO A 178 27.02 0.79 -4.39
N ALA A 179 27.90 0.84 -3.41
CA ALA A 179 27.61 0.53 -2.01
C ALA A 179 27.83 1.71 -1.06
N THR A 180 28.51 2.75 -1.49
CA THR A 180 28.80 3.96 -0.71
C THR A 180 28.32 5.21 -1.44
N LEU A 181 28.15 6.34 -0.73
CA LEU A 181 27.78 7.62 -1.35
C LEU A 181 28.78 8.06 -2.42
N THR A 182 30.07 7.80 -2.20
CA THR A 182 31.13 8.09 -3.19
C THR A 182 30.95 7.26 -4.46
N GLU A 183 30.63 5.98 -4.31
CA GLU A 183 30.39 5.09 -5.44
C GLU A 183 29.08 5.43 -6.16
N VAL A 184 28.04 5.92 -5.46
CA VAL A 184 26.84 6.47 -6.08
C VAL A 184 27.18 7.66 -6.96
N GLY A 185 28.02 8.58 -6.49
CA GLY A 185 28.53 9.68 -7.33
C GLY A 185 29.27 9.18 -8.57
N ALA A 186 30.11 8.15 -8.43
CA ALA A 186 30.81 7.54 -9.56
C ALA A 186 29.86 6.84 -10.54
N SER A 187 28.79 6.18 -10.02
CA SER A 187 27.76 5.54 -10.84
C SER A 187 27.04 6.54 -11.75
N ILE A 188 26.76 7.76 -11.26
CA ILE A 188 26.19 8.85 -12.09
C ILE A 188 27.08 9.15 -13.30
N GLU A 189 28.40 9.26 -13.08
CA GLU A 189 29.35 9.49 -14.17
C GLU A 189 29.44 8.30 -15.13
N ASN A 190 29.47 7.08 -14.62
CA ASN A 190 29.57 5.86 -15.40
C ASN A 190 28.36 5.70 -16.32
N ILE A 191 27.14 5.90 -15.80
CA ILE A 191 25.90 5.84 -16.59
C ILE A 191 25.91 6.94 -17.67
N ALA A 192 26.33 8.15 -17.32
CA ALA A 192 26.43 9.25 -18.28
C ALA A 192 27.43 8.95 -19.40
N ALA A 193 28.61 8.37 -19.06
CA ALA A 193 29.61 7.97 -20.05
C ALA A 193 29.07 6.88 -20.97
N ALA A 194 28.36 5.88 -20.45
CA ALA A 194 27.69 4.84 -21.25
C ALA A 194 26.65 5.43 -22.22
N CYS A 195 25.95 6.50 -21.80
CA CYS A 195 25.01 7.24 -22.64
C CYS A 195 25.68 8.26 -23.60
N GLY A 196 27.02 8.38 -23.62
CA GLY A 196 27.73 9.32 -24.46
C GLY A 196 27.62 10.79 -24.01
N VAL A 197 27.34 11.05 -22.73
CA VAL A 197 27.19 12.41 -22.18
C VAL A 197 28.02 12.62 -20.90
N PRO A 198 29.36 12.36 -20.93
CA PRO A 198 30.20 12.34 -19.73
C PRO A 198 30.28 13.69 -19.00
N GLN A 199 30.17 14.82 -19.71
CA GLN A 199 30.21 16.14 -19.07
C GLN A 199 28.94 16.42 -18.27
N ARG A 200 27.77 15.92 -18.71
CA ARG A 200 26.53 15.97 -17.94
C ARG A 200 26.65 15.11 -16.68
N GLY A 201 27.29 13.94 -16.78
CA GLY A 201 27.58 13.08 -15.64
C GLY A 201 28.42 13.75 -14.57
N LYS A 202 29.53 14.37 -14.98
CA LYS A 202 30.42 15.11 -14.08
C LYS A 202 29.66 16.20 -13.31
N ARG A 203 28.86 17.02 -14.01
CA ARG A 203 28.04 18.07 -13.37
C ARG A 203 26.98 17.50 -12.41
N ALA A 204 26.34 16.41 -12.80
CA ALA A 204 25.34 15.77 -11.95
C ALA A 204 25.95 15.19 -10.67
N ARG A 205 27.13 14.57 -10.77
CA ARG A 205 27.92 14.12 -9.62
C ARG A 205 28.34 15.29 -8.72
N GLU A 206 28.95 16.33 -9.28
CA GLU A 206 29.37 17.53 -8.55
C GLU A 206 28.18 18.14 -7.79
N ARG A 207 27.00 18.18 -8.39
CA ARG A 207 25.78 18.64 -7.76
C ARG A 207 25.37 17.73 -6.59
N PHE A 208 25.37 16.42 -6.79
CA PHE A 208 25.05 15.45 -5.74
C PHE A 208 25.97 15.60 -4.53
N GLU A 209 27.29 15.66 -4.77
CA GLU A 209 28.32 15.85 -3.73
C GLU A 209 28.16 17.21 -3.02
N ALA A 210 27.84 18.28 -3.77
CA ALA A 210 27.57 19.59 -3.19
C ALA A 210 26.34 19.58 -2.29
N GLN A 211 25.25 18.92 -2.71
CA GLN A 211 24.04 18.80 -1.88
C GLN A 211 24.33 18.06 -0.56
N LEU A 212 25.10 16.98 -0.58
CA LEU A 212 25.52 16.29 0.63
C LEU A 212 26.36 17.21 1.53
N ALA A 213 27.29 17.98 0.95
CA ALA A 213 28.11 18.95 1.69
C ALA A 213 27.26 20.08 2.29
N GLU A 214 26.24 20.56 1.58
CA GLU A 214 25.29 21.57 2.06
C GLU A 214 24.51 21.06 3.28
N VAL A 215 24.02 19.79 3.28
CA VAL A 215 23.38 19.17 4.45
C VAL A 215 24.35 19.13 5.64
N ALA A 216 25.57 18.63 5.43
CA ALA A 216 26.56 18.55 6.49
C ALA A 216 26.93 19.95 7.04
N GLY A 217 27.06 20.94 6.15
CA GLY A 217 27.35 22.33 6.51
C GLY A 217 26.20 22.98 7.30
N ALA A 218 24.96 22.77 6.91
CA ALA A 218 23.77 23.27 7.60
C ALA A 218 23.70 22.75 9.05
N VAL A 219 23.90 21.43 9.23
CA VAL A 219 23.90 20.80 10.56
C VAL A 219 25.08 21.31 11.40
N ALA A 220 26.29 21.34 10.84
CA ALA A 220 27.49 21.76 11.57
C ALA A 220 27.41 23.25 11.95
N GLY A 221 26.98 24.12 11.05
CA GLY A 221 26.84 25.56 11.29
C GLY A 221 25.81 25.87 12.36
N ALA A 222 24.64 25.25 12.31
CA ALA A 222 23.60 25.43 13.31
C ALA A 222 24.05 24.96 14.71
N ARG A 223 24.74 23.81 14.81
CA ARG A 223 25.25 23.26 16.06
C ARG A 223 26.40 24.11 16.67
N SER A 224 27.19 24.77 15.86
CA SER A 224 28.27 25.67 16.33
C SER A 224 27.74 26.92 17.03
N SER A 225 26.53 27.35 16.70
CA SER A 225 25.84 28.52 17.28
C SER A 225 25.06 28.19 18.56
N GLY A 226 24.88 26.89 18.91
CA GLY A 226 24.12 26.40 20.06
C GLY A 226 24.95 25.66 21.11
N LYS A 227 24.31 25.16 22.16
CA LYS A 227 24.94 24.27 23.15
C LYS A 227 25.30 22.95 22.46
N CYS A 228 26.61 22.70 22.25
CA CYS A 228 27.11 21.50 21.60
C CYS A 228 26.66 20.23 22.35
N GLY A 229 25.65 19.57 21.85
CA GLY A 229 25.17 18.27 22.30
C GLY A 229 25.96 17.12 21.63
N VAL A 230 25.92 15.93 22.22
CA VAL A 230 26.38 14.69 21.61
C VAL A 230 25.67 14.44 20.29
N ARG A 231 26.36 13.84 19.30
CA ARG A 231 25.69 13.38 18.06
C ARG A 231 24.61 12.37 18.40
N PRO A 232 23.36 12.52 17.93
CA PRO A 232 22.34 11.54 18.20
C PRO A 232 22.68 10.20 17.55
N SER A 233 22.48 9.11 18.29
CA SER A 233 22.56 7.76 17.75
C SER A 233 21.30 7.45 16.97
N VAL A 234 21.43 7.02 15.71
CA VAL A 234 20.33 6.78 14.79
C VAL A 234 20.35 5.36 14.27
N LEU A 235 19.21 4.69 14.32
CA LEU A 235 18.96 3.40 13.67
C LEU A 235 17.95 3.59 12.56
N LEU A 236 18.29 3.18 11.34
CA LEU A 236 17.35 3.04 10.27
C LEU A 236 16.97 1.57 10.10
N LEU A 237 15.68 1.29 10.10
CA LEU A 237 15.12 -0.02 9.85
C LEU A 237 14.62 -0.07 8.40
N GLU A 238 15.26 -0.90 7.60
CA GLU A 238 14.86 -1.17 6.22
C GLU A 238 13.70 -2.15 6.14
N TRP A 239 13.46 -2.93 7.19
CA TRP A 239 12.31 -3.81 7.34
C TRP A 239 12.00 -4.01 8.83
N LEU A 240 10.71 -4.26 9.14
CA LEU A 240 10.23 -4.48 10.51
C LEU A 240 9.96 -5.97 10.80
N ASP A 241 9.69 -6.78 9.78
CA ASP A 241 9.38 -8.21 9.93
C ASP A 241 9.73 -9.02 8.67
N PRO A 242 10.87 -9.74 8.67
CA PRO A 242 11.92 -9.73 9.70
C PRO A 242 12.64 -8.38 9.79
N VAL A 243 13.26 -8.12 10.94
CA VAL A 243 14.00 -6.86 11.15
C VAL A 243 15.27 -6.82 10.33
N PHE A 244 15.45 -5.75 9.54
CA PHE A 244 16.70 -5.45 8.83
C PHE A 244 17.15 -4.03 9.16
N ASP A 245 18.44 -3.86 9.42
CA ASP A 245 19.08 -2.56 9.54
C ASP A 245 19.48 -1.97 8.19
N GLY A 246 19.66 -0.65 8.11
CA GLY A 246 20.12 0.05 6.92
C GLY A 246 21.60 -0.15 6.65
N GLY A 247 21.92 -0.64 5.45
CA GLY A 247 23.27 -0.88 4.98
C GLY A 247 23.71 0.06 3.85
N HIS A 248 24.73 -0.38 3.11
CA HIS A 248 25.28 0.28 1.93
C HIS A 248 25.64 1.76 2.20
N TRP A 249 24.99 2.71 1.57
CA TRP A 249 25.17 4.17 1.70
C TRP A 249 24.48 4.77 2.92
N VAL A 250 23.53 4.06 3.58
CA VAL A 250 22.73 4.59 4.69
C VAL A 250 23.60 5.08 5.87
N PRO A 251 24.63 4.35 6.34
CA PRO A 251 25.53 4.87 7.38
C PRO A 251 26.25 6.16 6.95
N GLY A 252 26.58 6.31 5.67
CA GLY A 252 27.13 7.53 5.09
C GLY A 252 26.16 8.70 5.20
N MET A 253 24.89 8.49 4.82
CA MET A 253 23.83 9.50 4.94
C MET A 253 23.65 9.97 6.38
N MET A 254 23.68 9.06 7.36
CA MET A 254 23.60 9.39 8.79
C MET A 254 24.78 10.27 9.24
N ARG A 255 26.00 9.99 8.78
CA ARG A 255 27.16 10.84 9.09
C ARG A 255 27.08 12.21 8.47
N VAL A 256 26.63 12.31 7.22
CA VAL A 256 26.33 13.58 6.55
C VAL A 256 25.28 14.38 7.36
N ALA A 257 24.28 13.70 7.90
CA ALA A 257 23.26 14.27 8.78
C ALA A 257 23.77 14.62 10.20
N GLY A 258 25.07 14.47 10.47
CA GLY A 258 25.64 14.77 11.79
C GLY A 258 25.28 13.78 12.89
N CYS A 259 24.93 12.55 12.54
CA CYS A 259 24.48 11.48 13.43
C CYS A 259 25.54 10.38 13.58
N GLU A 260 25.35 9.52 14.59
CA GLU A 260 26.11 8.31 14.78
C GLU A 260 25.23 7.10 14.38
N PRO A 261 25.63 6.32 13.36
CA PRO A 261 24.88 5.12 12.97
C PRO A 261 24.92 4.06 14.07
N SER A 262 23.76 3.48 14.41
CA SER A 262 23.62 2.36 15.34
C SER A 262 23.59 1.03 14.58
N LEU A 263 24.05 -0.07 15.19
CA LEU A 263 24.19 -1.43 14.67
C LEU A 263 25.10 -1.52 13.45
N ASN A 264 24.65 -1.17 12.26
CA ASN A 264 25.45 -1.18 11.04
C ASN A 264 26.11 0.19 10.85
N SER A 265 27.33 0.32 11.37
CA SER A 265 28.04 1.61 11.35
C SER A 265 29.03 1.77 10.18
N LYS A 266 29.36 0.67 9.48
CA LYS A 266 30.33 0.70 8.38
C LYS A 266 29.63 0.95 7.06
N GLU A 267 29.88 2.09 6.42
CA GLU A 267 29.43 2.37 5.06
C GLU A 267 29.96 1.33 4.07
N GLY A 268 29.14 0.93 3.11
CA GLY A 268 29.44 -0.14 2.15
C GLY A 268 29.12 -1.55 2.65
N SER A 269 28.82 -1.73 3.95
CA SER A 269 28.36 -3.03 4.45
C SER A 269 26.91 -3.28 4.01
N ARG A 270 26.57 -4.53 3.69
CA ARG A 270 25.20 -4.90 3.35
C ARG A 270 24.25 -4.70 4.53
N SER A 271 22.99 -4.42 4.25
CA SER A 271 21.88 -4.51 5.21
C SER A 271 21.84 -5.91 5.82
N SER A 272 21.60 -6.00 7.12
CA SER A 272 21.69 -7.25 7.86
C SER A 272 20.40 -7.54 8.61
N ARG A 273 19.96 -8.79 8.56
CA ARG A 273 18.88 -9.28 9.42
C ARG A 273 19.33 -9.19 10.90
N ARG A 274 18.43 -8.69 11.74
CA ARG A 274 18.65 -8.51 13.16
C ARG A 274 17.55 -9.19 13.96
N GLU A 275 17.91 -9.50 15.23
CA GLU A 275 16.89 -9.85 16.22
C GLU A 275 16.46 -8.59 16.98
N TRP A 276 15.21 -8.56 17.45
CA TRP A 276 14.73 -7.42 18.25
C TRP A 276 15.56 -7.20 19.53
N SER A 277 16.19 -8.25 20.07
CA SER A 277 17.14 -8.16 21.18
C SER A 277 18.34 -7.27 20.85
N ASP A 278 18.89 -7.35 19.62
CA ASP A 278 20.02 -6.53 19.20
C ASP A 278 19.61 -5.06 19.12
N VAL A 279 18.42 -4.80 18.55
CA VAL A 279 17.86 -3.44 18.42
C VAL A 279 17.61 -2.82 19.80
N THR A 280 17.04 -3.59 20.74
CA THR A 280 16.78 -3.09 22.10
C THR A 280 18.04 -2.90 22.90
N ALA A 281 19.10 -3.67 22.65
CA ALA A 281 20.39 -3.57 23.35
C ALA A 281 21.15 -2.27 23.01
N VAL A 282 21.04 -1.77 21.77
CA VAL A 282 21.71 -0.51 21.37
C VAL A 282 20.91 0.73 21.77
N ASP A 283 19.61 0.61 22.02
CA ASP A 283 18.68 1.66 22.46
C ASP A 283 18.95 3.04 21.80
N PRO A 284 18.77 3.18 20.48
CA PRO A 284 19.13 4.38 19.75
C PRO A 284 18.33 5.60 20.21
N ASP A 285 18.90 6.82 20.04
CA ASP A 285 18.20 8.07 20.33
C ASP A 285 17.05 8.34 19.36
N VAL A 286 17.20 7.88 18.11
CA VAL A 286 16.22 8.05 17.04
C VAL A 286 16.10 6.76 16.24
N VAL A 287 14.87 6.40 15.91
CA VAL A 287 14.55 5.29 15.00
C VAL A 287 13.90 5.85 13.73
N LEU A 288 14.41 5.44 12.59
CA LEU A 288 13.84 5.75 11.28
C LEU A 288 13.33 4.45 10.65
N VAL A 289 12.09 4.45 10.17
CA VAL A 289 11.51 3.33 9.42
C VAL A 289 11.41 3.76 7.96
N ALA A 290 12.25 3.18 7.12
CA ALA A 290 12.33 3.47 5.69
C ALA A 290 12.52 2.17 4.91
N CYS A 291 11.46 1.35 4.86
CA CYS A 291 11.53 0.02 4.28
C CYS A 291 11.80 0.10 2.77
N CYS A 292 12.75 -0.72 2.34
CA CYS A 292 13.15 -0.80 0.94
C CYS A 292 11.97 -1.24 0.06
N GLY A 293 11.72 -0.51 -1.02
CA GLY A 293 10.61 -0.76 -1.94
C GLY A 293 9.25 -0.23 -1.46
N PHE A 294 9.16 0.43 -0.31
CA PHE A 294 7.91 0.93 0.26
C PHE A 294 7.87 2.45 0.34
N ASP A 295 6.73 3.01 -0.05
CA ASP A 295 6.43 4.43 0.10
C ASP A 295 6.15 4.81 1.57
N LEU A 296 5.96 6.10 1.82
CA LEU A 296 5.66 6.61 3.17
C LEU A 296 4.38 5.99 3.75
N ARG A 297 3.33 5.84 2.95
CA ARG A 297 2.03 5.32 3.40
C ARG A 297 2.15 3.87 3.84
N ARG A 298 2.84 3.04 3.06
CA ARG A 298 3.08 1.64 3.40
C ARG A 298 3.93 1.53 4.66
N ASN A 299 5.00 2.30 4.77
CA ASN A 299 5.85 2.34 5.97
C ASN A 299 5.08 2.77 7.21
N ALA A 300 4.18 3.76 7.09
CA ALA A 300 3.32 4.19 8.18
C ALA A 300 2.33 3.08 8.60
N ALA A 301 1.73 2.38 7.65
CA ALA A 301 0.82 1.26 7.92
C ALA A 301 1.53 0.09 8.61
N ASP A 302 2.73 -0.28 8.17
CA ASP A 302 3.51 -1.36 8.76
C ASP A 302 4.02 -0.98 10.17
N ALA A 303 4.44 0.28 10.39
CA ALA A 303 4.81 0.78 11.72
C ALA A 303 3.60 0.79 12.68
N ALA A 304 2.42 1.23 12.22
CA ALA A 304 1.19 1.18 13.01
C ALA A 304 0.79 -0.25 13.37
N ALA A 305 0.91 -1.18 12.42
CA ALA A 305 0.67 -2.60 12.66
C ALA A 305 1.66 -3.19 13.67
N ALA A 306 2.94 -2.81 13.59
CA ALA A 306 3.96 -3.23 14.55
C ALA A 306 3.66 -2.71 15.97
N LEU A 307 3.14 -1.49 16.12
CA LEU A 307 2.72 -0.94 17.41
C LEU A 307 1.49 -1.64 18.00
N ALA A 308 0.57 -2.09 17.13
CA ALA A 308 -0.71 -2.69 17.54
C ALA A 308 -0.59 -4.15 18.03
N VAL A 309 0.57 -4.78 17.93
CA VAL A 309 0.79 -6.16 18.41
C VAL A 309 0.70 -6.23 19.93
N ASN A 310 -0.43 -6.70 20.45
CA ASN A 310 -0.77 -6.77 21.88
C ASN A 310 -0.36 -8.11 22.54
N ASN A 311 0.87 -8.57 22.36
CA ASN A 311 1.33 -9.83 22.97
C ASN A 311 2.21 -9.65 24.21
N GLY A 312 2.16 -8.49 24.86
CA GLY A 312 2.91 -8.18 26.09
C GLY A 312 4.44 -8.04 25.92
N ASP A 313 4.97 -8.43 24.77
CA ASP A 313 6.39 -8.45 24.46
C ASP A 313 6.73 -7.68 23.16
N ASN A 314 6.01 -6.56 22.90
CA ASN A 314 6.24 -5.74 21.73
C ASN A 314 7.56 -4.95 21.86
N ALA A 315 8.63 -5.51 21.33
CA ALA A 315 9.97 -4.92 21.38
C ALA A 315 10.04 -3.55 20.67
N PHE A 316 9.35 -3.38 19.52
CA PHE A 316 9.31 -2.10 18.81
C PHE A 316 8.67 -1.00 19.66
N ALA A 317 7.50 -1.27 20.25
CA ALA A 317 6.80 -0.30 21.10
C ALA A 317 7.56 0.05 22.39
N ARG A 318 8.47 -0.85 22.87
CA ARG A 318 9.28 -0.62 24.08
C ARG A 318 10.53 0.21 23.85
N LEU A 319 10.98 0.39 22.61
CA LEU A 319 12.13 1.24 22.30
C LEU A 319 11.94 2.63 22.90
N ARG A 320 12.99 3.15 23.57
CA ARG A 320 12.97 4.50 24.16
C ARG A 320 12.62 5.55 23.11
N ALA A 321 13.22 5.48 21.92
CA ALA A 321 12.93 6.38 20.81
C ALA A 321 11.44 6.39 20.44
N VAL A 322 10.79 5.22 20.36
CA VAL A 322 9.35 5.11 20.06
C VAL A 322 8.50 5.73 21.18
N ARG A 323 8.81 5.40 22.44
CA ARG A 323 8.07 5.93 23.60
C ARG A 323 8.20 7.45 23.76
N MET A 324 9.32 8.02 23.33
CA MET A 324 9.60 9.45 23.41
C MET A 324 9.18 10.23 22.15
N GLY A 325 8.50 9.60 21.19
CA GLY A 325 8.09 10.22 19.93
C GLY A 325 9.28 10.60 19.03
N ARG A 326 10.40 9.88 19.16
CA ARG A 326 11.60 10.05 18.31
C ARG A 326 11.75 8.90 17.31
N CYS A 327 10.63 8.33 16.89
CA CYS A 327 10.52 7.38 15.81
C CYS A 327 9.82 8.05 14.65
N PHE A 328 10.38 7.91 13.45
CA PHE A 328 9.83 8.54 12.24
C PHE A 328 9.75 7.52 11.13
N VAL A 329 8.68 7.58 10.35
CA VAL A 329 8.53 6.86 9.09
C VAL A 329 8.89 7.77 7.93
N LEU A 330 9.54 7.20 6.92
CA LEU A 330 10.04 7.91 5.74
C LEU A 330 9.65 7.14 4.48
N ASP A 331 9.64 7.83 3.33
CA ASP A 331 9.51 7.15 2.05
C ASP A 331 10.82 6.42 1.70
N GLY A 332 10.83 5.12 1.96
CA GLY A 332 12.00 4.25 1.75
C GLY A 332 12.33 4.10 0.28
N ASN A 333 11.30 3.96 -0.55
CA ASN A 333 11.45 3.74 -1.98
C ASN A 333 12.06 4.97 -2.69
N LYS A 334 11.61 6.16 -2.32
CA LYS A 334 11.98 7.42 -2.99
C LYS A 334 13.36 7.94 -2.58
N TYR A 335 13.73 7.82 -1.29
CA TYR A 335 14.87 8.54 -0.73
C TYR A 335 15.96 7.66 -0.10
N PHE A 336 15.79 6.34 -0.03
CA PHE A 336 16.72 5.46 0.68
C PHE A 336 17.12 4.20 -0.10
N ALA A 337 16.17 3.57 -0.83
CA ALA A 337 16.38 2.27 -1.44
C ALA A 337 17.20 2.30 -2.76
N ARG A 338 17.38 3.48 -3.37
CA ARG A 338 17.93 3.64 -4.73
C ARG A 338 19.25 4.39 -4.71
N PRO A 339 20.35 3.85 -5.27
CA PRO A 339 21.62 4.56 -5.40
C PRO A 339 21.53 5.64 -6.52
N ALA A 340 20.95 6.79 -6.17
CA ALA A 340 20.61 7.86 -7.10
C ALA A 340 20.69 9.23 -6.43
N PRO A 341 20.59 10.36 -7.14
CA PRO A 341 20.71 11.70 -6.58
C PRO A 341 19.75 12.01 -5.42
N ALA A 342 18.57 11.37 -5.35
CA ALA A 342 17.61 11.55 -4.26
C ALA A 342 18.16 11.20 -2.87
N LEU A 343 19.25 10.43 -2.77
CA LEU A 343 19.91 10.14 -1.49
C LEU A 343 20.40 11.41 -0.77
N ALA A 344 20.68 12.50 -1.48
CA ALA A 344 21.01 13.78 -0.87
C ALA A 344 19.81 14.37 -0.11
N VAL A 345 18.61 14.25 -0.68
CA VAL A 345 17.34 14.60 0.00
C VAL A 345 17.13 13.65 1.20
N GLY A 346 17.35 12.35 1.02
CA GLY A 346 17.29 11.38 2.11
C GLY A 346 18.19 11.74 3.28
N ALA A 347 19.43 12.18 3.04
CA ALA A 347 20.35 12.64 4.08
C ALA A 347 19.80 13.89 4.81
N ALA A 348 19.17 14.82 4.08
CA ALA A 348 18.51 15.98 4.69
C ALA A 348 17.32 15.58 5.57
N LEU A 349 16.53 14.58 5.15
CA LEU A 349 15.43 14.02 5.94
C LEU A 349 15.92 13.30 7.21
N VAL A 350 17.02 12.54 7.12
CA VAL A 350 17.68 11.97 8.32
C VAL A 350 18.07 13.08 9.28
N ALA A 351 18.71 14.16 8.80
CA ALA A 351 19.10 15.29 9.62
C ALA A 351 17.88 15.95 10.28
N ARG A 352 16.80 16.17 9.51
CA ARG A 352 15.55 16.76 10.01
C ARG A 352 14.94 15.95 11.16
N CYS A 353 14.87 14.63 11.01
CA CYS A 353 14.31 13.73 12.03
C CYS A 353 15.25 13.58 13.24
N ALA A 354 16.54 13.45 13.00
CA ALA A 354 17.51 13.22 14.07
C ALA A 354 17.72 14.46 14.95
N HIS A 355 17.61 15.65 14.38
CA HIS A 355 17.73 16.94 15.08
C HIS A 355 16.38 17.61 15.33
N ASP A 356 15.29 16.84 15.30
CA ASP A 356 13.96 17.33 15.63
C ASP A 356 13.96 17.94 17.05
N GLY A 357 13.47 19.18 17.17
CA GLY A 357 13.56 19.99 18.38
C GLY A 357 14.75 20.94 18.43
N ASP A 358 15.69 20.90 17.47
CA ASP A 358 16.70 21.95 17.26
C ASP A 358 16.24 22.88 16.13
N GLU A 359 15.54 23.97 16.50
CA GLU A 359 14.97 24.92 15.54
C GLU A 359 16.00 25.53 14.59
N ASN A 360 17.27 25.69 15.04
CA ASN A 360 18.32 26.24 14.18
C ASN A 360 18.72 25.25 13.08
N VAL A 361 18.84 23.95 13.42
CA VAL A 361 19.14 22.91 12.43
C VAL A 361 17.98 22.79 11.47
N VAL A 362 16.74 22.73 11.97
CA VAL A 362 15.53 22.63 11.14
C VAL A 362 15.46 23.80 10.15
N ALA A 363 15.59 25.05 10.64
CA ALA A 363 15.56 26.24 9.77
C ALA A 363 16.69 26.25 8.74
N ALA A 364 17.90 25.79 9.12
CA ALA A 364 19.02 25.70 8.19
C ALA A 364 18.76 24.66 7.07
N LEU A 365 18.20 23.51 7.42
CA LEU A 365 17.82 22.47 6.43
C LEU A 365 16.71 22.95 5.49
N GLU A 366 15.65 23.59 6.03
CA GLU A 366 14.53 24.10 5.23
C GLU A 366 14.95 25.25 4.30
N SER A 367 16.09 25.89 4.54
CA SER A 367 16.66 26.90 3.64
C SER A 367 17.38 26.32 2.43
N LEU A 368 17.69 25.02 2.42
CA LEU A 368 18.36 24.36 1.30
C LEU A 368 17.47 24.36 0.06
N SER A 369 18.03 24.70 -1.09
CA SER A 369 17.28 24.88 -2.34
C SER A 369 16.65 23.59 -2.87
N PHE A 370 17.16 22.44 -2.46
CA PHE A 370 16.69 21.11 -2.86
C PHE A 370 15.88 20.41 -1.74
N TYR A 371 15.71 21.05 -0.58
CA TYR A 371 14.88 20.52 0.48
C TYR A 371 13.41 20.50 0.00
N PRO A 372 12.75 19.33 0.03
CA PRO A 372 11.45 19.20 -0.59
C PRO A 372 10.37 19.99 0.16
N ASP A 373 9.51 20.69 -0.56
CA ASP A 373 8.37 21.41 0.03
C ASP A 373 7.44 20.48 0.80
N CYS A 374 7.34 19.22 0.37
CA CYS A 374 6.61 18.16 1.07
C CYS A 374 7.20 17.76 2.44
N ALA A 375 8.41 18.17 2.76
CA ALA A 375 9.00 17.99 4.08
C ALA A 375 8.65 19.13 5.06
N LYS A 376 8.05 20.21 4.58
CA LYS A 376 7.52 21.30 5.40
C LYS A 376 6.14 20.89 5.93
N LEU A 377 5.94 20.98 7.23
CA LEU A 377 4.79 20.48 7.99
C LEU A 377 3.39 20.94 7.52
N ASP A 378 3.29 21.82 6.52
CA ASP A 378 2.05 22.52 6.17
C ASP A 378 1.30 21.93 4.96
N ASP A 379 1.82 20.90 4.30
CA ASP A 379 1.13 20.24 3.19
C ASP A 379 0.84 18.76 3.50
N SER A 380 -0.34 18.50 4.05
CA SER A 380 -0.83 17.15 4.40
C SER A 380 -0.97 16.20 3.20
N ARG A 381 -0.78 16.70 1.97
CA ARG A 381 -0.97 15.94 0.72
C ARG A 381 0.31 15.33 0.15
N ASN A 382 1.49 15.76 0.63
CA ASN A 382 2.79 15.35 0.06
C ASN A 382 3.89 15.25 1.12
N LEU A 383 3.65 14.52 2.21
CA LEU A 383 4.63 14.37 3.28
C LEU A 383 5.79 13.46 2.85
N ALA A 384 7.03 13.86 3.16
CA ALA A 384 8.21 13.01 2.99
C ALA A 384 8.51 12.16 4.25
N TRP A 385 7.90 12.50 5.39
CA TRP A 385 8.09 11.81 6.67
C TRP A 385 6.90 12.03 7.62
N ALA A 386 6.75 11.14 8.61
CA ALA A 386 5.77 11.28 9.69
C ALA A 386 6.34 10.77 11.01
N ARG A 387 5.87 11.32 12.13
CA ARG A 387 6.26 10.89 13.47
C ARG A 387 5.39 9.70 13.92
N VAL A 388 6.05 8.72 14.54
CA VAL A 388 5.39 7.60 15.22
C VAL A 388 5.24 7.96 16.70
N GLU A 389 4.00 8.14 17.15
CA GLU A 389 3.71 8.42 18.56
C GLU A 389 3.61 7.11 19.38
N GLY A 390 4.24 7.11 20.56
CA GLY A 390 4.28 5.95 21.44
C GLY A 390 2.90 5.54 22.00
N ALA A 391 2.80 4.34 22.48
CA ALA A 391 1.59 3.61 22.92
C ALA A 391 0.74 4.24 24.06
N GLY A 392 0.94 5.49 24.40
CA GLY A 392 0.15 6.23 25.43
C GLY A 392 -0.63 7.42 24.88
N ALA A 393 -0.18 8.05 23.80
CA ALA A 393 -0.98 8.96 23.01
C ALA A 393 -1.69 8.09 21.96
N GLN A 394 -3.01 8.08 21.96
CA GLN A 394 -3.75 7.33 20.95
C GLN A 394 -3.12 7.61 19.60
N THR A 395 -2.86 6.58 18.82
CA THR A 395 -2.31 6.56 17.45
C THR A 395 -3.03 7.53 16.47
N THR A 396 -3.48 8.67 16.98
CA THR A 396 -4.37 9.62 16.33
C THR A 396 -3.67 10.33 15.19
N GLU A 397 -2.38 10.69 15.34
CA GLU A 397 -1.66 11.44 14.31
C GLU A 397 -1.26 10.52 13.14
N LEU A 398 -0.69 9.34 13.43
CA LEU A 398 -0.36 8.36 12.41
C LEU A 398 -1.61 7.83 11.69
N ASN A 399 -2.70 7.58 12.43
CA ASN A 399 -3.99 7.19 11.86
C ASN A 399 -4.67 8.33 11.13
N ASN A 400 -4.55 9.58 11.60
CA ASN A 400 -5.03 10.76 10.88
C ASN A 400 -4.21 11.01 9.61
N LEU A 401 -2.90 10.79 9.66
CA LEU A 401 -2.03 10.84 8.50
C LEU A 401 -2.46 9.82 7.45
N LEU A 402 -2.67 8.56 7.87
CA LEU A 402 -3.14 7.49 6.98
C LEU A 402 -4.55 7.78 6.39
N ARG A 403 -5.37 8.57 7.10
CA ARG A 403 -6.67 9.03 6.62
C ARG A 403 -6.60 10.25 5.71
N GLN A 404 -5.65 11.15 5.97
CA GLN A 404 -5.50 12.44 5.28
C GLN A 404 -4.56 12.39 4.07
N MET A 405 -3.66 11.40 4.03
CA MET A 405 -2.88 11.17 2.82
C MET A 405 -3.89 10.77 1.72
N PRO A 406 -4.04 11.55 0.65
CA PRO A 406 -4.74 11.08 -0.52
C PRO A 406 -4.07 9.74 -0.86
N GLU A 407 -4.87 8.74 -1.21
CA GLU A 407 -4.33 7.58 -1.89
C GLU A 407 -3.42 8.17 -2.96
N ALA A 408 -2.14 7.74 -2.96
CA ALA A 408 -1.14 8.29 -3.85
C ALA A 408 -1.84 8.52 -5.18
N GLY A 409 -2.01 9.79 -5.54
CA GLY A 409 -2.76 10.15 -6.72
C GLY A 409 -1.96 9.67 -7.91
N PHE A 410 -2.13 8.40 -8.24
CA PHE A 410 -2.04 7.99 -9.60
C PHE A 410 -3.18 8.73 -10.29
N GLU A 411 -2.90 9.91 -10.84
CA GLU A 411 -3.52 10.27 -12.10
C GLU A 411 -3.05 9.15 -13.03
N GLU A 412 -3.91 8.14 -13.15
CA GLU A 412 -3.71 7.03 -14.06
C GLU A 412 -3.43 7.66 -15.43
N PRO A 413 -2.33 7.26 -16.14
CA PRO A 413 -2.30 7.53 -17.55
C PRO A 413 -3.63 6.99 -18.11
N ASP A 414 -4.15 7.61 -19.16
CA ASP A 414 -5.32 7.16 -19.94
C ASP A 414 -5.03 5.77 -20.56
N VAL A 415 -4.70 4.82 -19.72
CA VAL A 415 -4.72 3.40 -20.04
C VAL A 415 -6.18 3.02 -19.95
N PRO A 416 -6.79 2.50 -21.01
CA PRO A 416 -8.19 2.08 -20.98
C PRO A 416 -8.43 1.28 -19.72
N ASP A 417 -9.50 1.61 -19.00
CA ASP A 417 -9.93 0.92 -17.79
C ASP A 417 -10.06 -0.57 -18.07
N ILE A 418 -8.96 -1.31 -17.96
CA ILE A 418 -8.98 -2.76 -18.01
C ILE A 418 -9.26 -3.22 -16.59
N GLU A 419 -10.51 -3.02 -16.17
CA GLU A 419 -11.05 -3.64 -14.96
C GLU A 419 -11.29 -5.14 -15.13
N ASP A 420 -11.11 -5.65 -16.33
CA ASP A 420 -11.37 -7.04 -16.65
C ASP A 420 -10.17 -7.94 -16.34
N PHE A 421 -9.71 -7.92 -15.09
CA PHE A 421 -8.75 -8.91 -14.61
C PHE A 421 -9.25 -10.36 -14.80
N ASP A 422 -10.57 -10.53 -14.79
CA ASP A 422 -11.20 -11.83 -14.96
C ASP A 422 -11.10 -12.25 -16.41
N GLY A 423 -11.31 -11.34 -17.38
CA GLY A 423 -11.09 -11.59 -18.81
C GLY A 423 -9.63 -11.93 -19.14
N LEU A 424 -8.68 -11.14 -18.64
CA LEU A 424 -7.24 -11.44 -18.81
C LEU A 424 -6.87 -12.80 -18.22
N HIS A 425 -7.42 -13.13 -17.05
CA HIS A 425 -7.22 -14.43 -16.42
C HIS A 425 -7.84 -15.58 -17.23
N GLU A 426 -9.07 -15.40 -17.72
CA GLU A 426 -9.76 -16.39 -18.55
C GLU A 426 -9.02 -16.65 -19.86
N GLU A 427 -8.57 -15.58 -20.54
CA GLU A 427 -7.77 -15.69 -21.75
C GLU A 427 -6.46 -16.41 -21.49
N ALA A 428 -5.73 -16.07 -20.41
CA ALA A 428 -4.50 -16.75 -20.04
C ALA A 428 -4.76 -18.24 -19.70
N CYS A 429 -5.84 -18.54 -18.99
CA CYS A 429 -6.24 -19.92 -18.72
C CYS A 429 -6.62 -20.70 -20.00
N ALA A 430 -7.30 -20.05 -20.95
CA ALA A 430 -7.65 -20.69 -22.21
C ALA A 430 -6.42 -21.05 -23.08
N ARG A 431 -5.34 -20.28 -22.96
CA ARG A 431 -4.04 -20.59 -23.58
C ARG A 431 -3.23 -21.63 -22.80
N GLY A 432 -3.63 -21.96 -21.56
CA GLY A 432 -2.85 -22.80 -20.65
C GLY A 432 -1.74 -22.08 -19.90
N ASP A 433 -1.73 -20.75 -19.93
CA ASP A 433 -0.68 -19.93 -19.31
C ASP A 433 -0.78 -20.00 -17.78
N HIS A 434 0.35 -20.13 -17.12
CA HIS A 434 0.43 -20.12 -15.65
C HIS A 434 0.34 -18.70 -15.05
N PHE A 435 0.57 -17.67 -15.87
CA PHE A 435 0.66 -16.28 -15.46
C PHE A 435 0.10 -15.37 -16.54
N TYR A 436 -0.31 -14.18 -16.14
CA TYR A 436 -0.50 -13.03 -17.02
C TYR A 436 0.11 -11.79 -16.39
N ILE A 437 0.41 -10.77 -17.19
CA ILE A 437 0.90 -9.48 -16.68
C ILE A 437 -0.31 -8.59 -16.44
N ASP A 438 -0.42 -8.07 -15.23
CA ASP A 438 -1.38 -7.01 -14.90
C ASP A 438 -0.96 -5.73 -15.62
N PRO A 439 -1.73 -5.23 -16.59
CA PRO A 439 -1.31 -4.08 -17.40
C PRO A 439 -1.22 -2.79 -16.60
N LYS A 440 -1.92 -2.70 -15.47
CA LYS A 440 -1.93 -1.53 -14.61
C LYS A 440 -0.66 -1.45 -13.75
N THR A 441 -0.29 -2.55 -13.13
CA THR A 441 0.83 -2.58 -12.17
C THR A 441 2.12 -3.10 -12.80
N GLY A 442 2.05 -3.81 -13.94
CA GLY A 442 3.17 -4.53 -14.53
C GLY A 442 3.57 -5.79 -13.73
N TYR A 443 2.83 -6.15 -12.67
CA TYR A 443 3.11 -7.37 -11.91
C TYR A 443 2.57 -8.62 -12.60
N MET A 444 3.30 -9.72 -12.40
CA MET A 444 2.91 -11.04 -12.88
C MET A 444 1.90 -11.65 -11.92
N VAL A 445 0.71 -11.98 -12.44
CA VAL A 445 -0.39 -12.57 -11.67
C VAL A 445 -0.53 -14.05 -12.00
N MET A 446 -0.52 -14.89 -10.99
CA MET A 446 -0.73 -16.34 -11.15
C MET A 446 -2.16 -16.66 -11.55
N THR A 447 -2.33 -17.46 -12.60
CA THR A 447 -3.64 -18.02 -12.98
C THR A 447 -4.08 -19.14 -12.05
N LYS A 448 -5.36 -19.49 -12.09
CA LYS A 448 -5.89 -20.68 -11.36
C LYS A 448 -5.15 -21.97 -11.74
N ILE A 449 -4.73 -22.11 -13.02
CA ILE A 449 -3.99 -23.29 -13.50
C ILE A 449 -2.71 -23.51 -12.70
N LYS A 450 -1.93 -22.42 -12.47
CA LYS A 450 -0.71 -22.51 -11.65
C LYS A 450 -1.00 -22.91 -10.22
N HIS A 451 -2.09 -22.37 -9.65
CA HIS A 451 -2.49 -22.73 -8.29
C HIS A 451 -2.98 -24.17 -8.18
N GLU A 452 -3.75 -24.66 -9.17
CA GLU A 452 -4.23 -26.04 -9.24
C GLU A 452 -3.06 -27.02 -9.37
N ALA A 453 -2.07 -26.70 -10.21
CA ALA A 453 -0.83 -27.49 -10.33
C ALA A 453 -0.07 -27.56 -8.99
N ARG A 454 -0.10 -26.52 -8.14
CA ARG A 454 0.47 -26.54 -6.79
C ARG A 454 -0.33 -27.42 -5.83
N GLY A 455 -1.63 -27.62 -6.04
CA GLY A 455 -2.52 -28.48 -5.23
C GLY A 455 -2.92 -27.92 -3.87
N ARG A 456 -2.55 -26.66 -3.51
CA ARG A 456 -2.89 -26.06 -2.21
C ARG A 456 -2.86 -24.52 -2.24
N CYS A 457 -3.63 -23.89 -1.34
CA CYS A 457 -3.53 -22.46 -1.09
C CYS A 457 -2.16 -22.10 -0.48
N CYS A 458 -1.47 -21.12 -1.05
CA CYS A 458 -0.15 -20.67 -0.58
C CYS A 458 -0.21 -19.77 0.67
N GLY A 459 -1.40 -19.21 0.99
CA GLY A 459 -1.55 -18.25 2.11
C GLY A 459 -1.25 -16.79 1.76
N SER A 460 -0.83 -16.49 0.51
CA SER A 460 -0.39 -15.14 0.11
C SER A 460 -1.52 -14.21 -0.32
N GLY A 461 -2.78 -14.65 -0.37
CA GLY A 461 -3.91 -13.81 -0.80
C GLY A 461 -4.01 -13.63 -2.32
N CYS A 462 -3.49 -14.58 -3.10
CA CYS A 462 -3.45 -14.52 -4.56
C CYS A 462 -4.82 -14.19 -5.18
N ARG A 463 -4.85 -13.36 -6.21
CA ARG A 463 -6.06 -12.85 -6.87
C ARG A 463 -6.99 -13.98 -7.36
N HIS A 464 -6.47 -15.02 -8.00
CA HIS A 464 -7.24 -16.13 -8.59
C HIS A 464 -7.04 -17.45 -7.83
N CYS A 465 -7.09 -17.43 -6.51
CA CYS A 465 -6.90 -18.63 -5.68
C CYS A 465 -8.09 -19.60 -5.78
N PRO A 466 -7.95 -20.81 -6.36
CA PRO A 466 -9.04 -21.77 -6.49
C PRO A 466 -9.37 -22.49 -5.17
N PHE A 467 -8.59 -22.27 -4.12
CA PHE A 467 -8.72 -22.91 -2.81
C PHE A 467 -9.39 -22.01 -1.77
N ALA A 468 -10.27 -21.07 -2.18
CA ALA A 468 -11.05 -20.18 -1.31
C ALA A 468 -10.19 -19.48 -0.22
N HIS A 469 -8.91 -19.22 -0.50
CA HIS A 469 -7.98 -18.55 0.41
C HIS A 469 -7.85 -19.21 1.80
N VAL A 470 -8.03 -20.55 1.89
CA VAL A 470 -8.12 -21.27 3.18
C VAL A 470 -6.92 -21.04 4.11
N ASN A 471 -5.71 -20.87 3.56
CA ASN A 471 -4.48 -20.66 4.32
C ASN A 471 -4.12 -19.18 4.53
N VAL A 472 -4.92 -18.22 4.03
CA VAL A 472 -4.66 -16.79 4.23
C VAL A 472 -5.06 -16.41 5.64
N ARG A 473 -4.10 -15.94 6.45
CA ARG A 473 -4.30 -15.63 7.89
C ARG A 473 -5.10 -14.35 8.12
N ASP A 474 -4.88 -13.31 7.32
CA ASP A 474 -5.58 -12.01 7.42
C ASP A 474 -6.30 -11.73 6.09
N LYS A 475 -7.42 -12.40 5.90
CA LYS A 475 -8.19 -12.32 4.65
C LYS A 475 -8.74 -10.92 4.41
N ALA A 476 -9.24 -10.25 5.45
CA ALA A 476 -9.79 -8.90 5.33
C ALA A 476 -8.79 -7.90 4.74
N ARG A 477 -7.50 -8.09 5.03
CA ARG A 477 -6.41 -7.23 4.51
C ARG A 477 -5.92 -7.65 3.12
N ARG A 478 -6.01 -8.92 2.75
CA ARG A 478 -5.23 -9.48 1.64
C ARG A 478 -6.00 -9.90 0.41
N ILE A 479 -7.28 -10.23 0.53
CA ILE A 479 -8.05 -10.72 -0.62
C ILE A 479 -8.27 -9.62 -1.66
N GLN A 480 -8.22 -10.01 -2.93
CA GLN A 480 -8.50 -9.14 -4.08
C GLN A 480 -9.78 -9.55 -4.83
N VAL A 481 -10.33 -10.71 -4.47
CA VAL A 481 -11.59 -11.25 -4.99
C VAL A 481 -12.48 -11.67 -3.83
N PRO A 482 -13.79 -11.86 -4.05
CA PRO A 482 -14.70 -12.30 -3.01
C PRO A 482 -14.22 -13.59 -2.31
N ALA A 483 -14.25 -13.59 -0.98
CA ALA A 483 -13.88 -14.76 -0.18
C ALA A 483 -14.56 -14.75 1.20
N MET A 484 -14.69 -15.94 1.81
CA MET A 484 -15.10 -16.06 3.21
C MET A 484 -14.02 -15.45 4.11
N LEU A 485 -14.34 -14.35 4.78
CA LEU A 485 -13.49 -13.76 5.83
C LEU A 485 -13.64 -14.53 7.15
N TYR A 486 -14.86 -14.97 7.45
CA TYR A 486 -15.14 -15.74 8.65
C TYR A 486 -16.19 -16.82 8.38
N THR A 487 -15.94 -18.02 8.90
CA THR A 487 -16.92 -19.13 8.94
C THR A 487 -17.20 -19.46 10.40
N PRO A 488 -18.47 -19.57 10.83
CA PRO A 488 -18.84 -19.92 12.20
C PRO A 488 -18.22 -21.25 12.64
N VAL A 489 -17.91 -21.39 13.92
CA VAL A 489 -17.31 -22.61 14.49
C VAL A 489 -18.20 -23.84 14.24
N ASP A 490 -19.52 -23.65 14.36
CA ASP A 490 -20.52 -24.71 14.17
C ASP A 490 -20.90 -24.93 12.69
N GLY A 491 -20.24 -24.21 11.78
CA GLY A 491 -20.54 -24.22 10.35
C GLY A 491 -21.73 -23.36 9.98
N LEU A 492 -22.09 -23.39 8.69
CA LEU A 492 -23.25 -22.70 8.12
C LEU A 492 -24.41 -23.69 7.96
N ALA A 493 -25.64 -23.19 8.04
CA ALA A 493 -26.82 -23.99 7.68
C ALA A 493 -26.82 -24.32 6.19
N SER A 494 -27.52 -25.41 5.81
CA SER A 494 -27.68 -25.80 4.39
C SER A 494 -28.44 -24.75 3.55
N ASP A 495 -29.38 -24.07 4.18
CA ASP A 495 -30.15 -22.96 3.60
C ASP A 495 -29.74 -21.66 4.31
N VAL A 496 -29.25 -20.68 3.56
CA VAL A 496 -28.78 -19.40 4.11
C VAL A 496 -29.44 -18.21 3.45
N VAL A 497 -29.51 -17.11 4.18
CA VAL A 497 -29.84 -15.77 3.67
C VAL A 497 -28.58 -14.91 3.74
N ILE A 498 -28.27 -14.24 2.63
CA ILE A 498 -27.16 -13.27 2.58
C ILE A 498 -27.70 -11.92 3.04
N LEU A 499 -27.11 -11.35 4.10
CA LEU A 499 -27.44 -10.00 4.56
C LEU A 499 -26.34 -9.01 4.14
N MET A 500 -26.74 -8.02 3.32
CA MET A 500 -25.85 -6.90 2.96
C MET A 500 -25.48 -6.14 4.24
N TRP A 501 -24.18 -6.11 4.55
CA TRP A 501 -23.68 -5.69 5.84
C TRP A 501 -22.69 -4.55 5.74
N SER A 502 -23.08 -3.36 6.18
CA SER A 502 -22.22 -2.17 6.26
C SER A 502 -21.49 -2.04 7.62
N GLY A 503 -21.87 -2.85 8.61
CA GLY A 503 -21.40 -2.72 9.99
C GLY A 503 -22.14 -1.66 10.82
N GLY A 504 -23.06 -0.91 10.21
CA GLY A 504 -23.84 0.13 10.84
C GLY A 504 -25.08 -0.39 11.60
N LYS A 505 -25.78 0.55 12.27
CA LYS A 505 -26.98 0.25 13.08
C LYS A 505 -28.14 -0.38 12.29
N ASP A 506 -28.30 0.00 11.00
CA ASP A 506 -29.46 -0.44 10.21
C ASP A 506 -29.29 -1.90 9.73
N SER A 507 -28.12 -2.27 9.25
CA SER A 507 -27.78 -3.67 8.97
C SER A 507 -27.81 -4.52 10.25
N PHE A 508 -27.40 -3.96 11.41
CA PHE A 508 -27.50 -4.64 12.68
C PHE A 508 -28.97 -4.85 13.13
N LEU A 509 -29.84 -3.87 12.95
CA LEU A 509 -31.28 -4.02 13.23
C LEU A 509 -31.94 -5.04 12.28
N ALA A 510 -31.48 -5.11 11.03
CA ALA A 510 -31.97 -6.08 10.05
C ALA A 510 -31.72 -7.54 10.47
N ILE A 511 -30.51 -7.89 10.95
CA ILE A 511 -30.24 -9.27 11.44
C ILE A 511 -31.12 -9.60 12.64
N ARG A 512 -31.33 -8.66 13.57
CA ARG A 512 -32.21 -8.85 14.72
C ARG A 512 -33.67 -9.10 14.29
N ALA A 513 -34.17 -8.31 13.33
CA ALA A 513 -35.51 -8.49 12.79
C ALA A 513 -35.69 -9.86 12.11
N MET A 514 -34.67 -10.37 11.42
CA MET A 514 -34.70 -11.68 10.78
C MET A 514 -34.74 -12.85 11.76
N LEU A 515 -34.12 -12.69 12.94
CA LEU A 515 -34.03 -13.74 13.96
C LEU A 515 -35.22 -13.75 14.95
N LYS A 516 -36.01 -12.68 15.00
CA LYS A 516 -37.21 -12.59 15.89
C LYS A 516 -38.34 -13.52 15.44
N PRO A 517 -39.28 -13.81 16.31
CA PRO A 517 -40.52 -14.53 15.95
C PRO A 517 -41.20 -13.91 14.74
N GLY A 518 -41.46 -14.73 13.73
CA GLY A 518 -42.01 -14.31 12.44
C GLY A 518 -40.99 -13.75 11.45
N GLY A 519 -39.72 -13.60 11.82
CA GLY A 519 -38.63 -13.24 10.92
C GLY A 519 -38.20 -14.40 10.03
N ALA A 520 -37.51 -14.08 8.93
CA ALA A 520 -37.15 -15.03 7.88
C ALA A 520 -36.21 -16.18 8.35
N LEU A 521 -35.53 -16.01 9.49
CA LEU A 521 -34.58 -16.97 10.05
C LEU A 521 -34.88 -17.38 11.48
N HIS A 522 -36.11 -17.12 11.96
CA HIS A 522 -36.50 -17.46 13.32
C HIS A 522 -36.24 -18.95 13.67
N ASP A 523 -36.62 -19.84 12.74
CA ASP A 523 -36.52 -21.29 12.95
C ASP A 523 -35.14 -21.87 12.61
N VAL A 524 -34.29 -21.13 11.85
CA VAL A 524 -32.95 -21.55 11.42
C VAL A 524 -31.87 -21.02 12.38
N GLY A 525 -32.10 -19.84 12.95
CA GLY A 525 -31.15 -19.17 13.83
C GLY A 525 -29.95 -18.53 13.12
N PRO A 526 -28.93 -18.11 13.87
CA PRO A 526 -27.77 -17.37 13.35
C PRO A 526 -26.95 -18.14 12.32
N SER A 527 -26.92 -19.48 12.35
CA SER A 527 -26.21 -20.29 11.35
C SER A 527 -26.78 -20.16 9.93
N GLY A 528 -28.02 -19.70 9.80
CA GLY A 528 -28.67 -19.37 8.51
C GLY A 528 -28.31 -17.98 7.96
N VAL A 529 -27.46 -17.20 8.63
CA VAL A 529 -27.06 -15.88 8.19
C VAL A 529 -25.64 -15.92 7.62
N VAL A 530 -25.43 -15.33 6.45
CA VAL A 530 -24.13 -14.96 5.95
C VAL A 530 -24.14 -13.45 5.68
N LEU A 531 -23.28 -12.72 6.37
CA LEU A 531 -23.07 -11.31 6.13
C LEU A 531 -22.26 -11.13 4.83
N LEU A 532 -22.62 -10.15 4.02
CA LEU A 532 -21.86 -9.77 2.82
C LEU A 532 -21.47 -8.31 2.96
N THR A 533 -20.16 -8.03 3.02
CA THR A 533 -19.65 -6.67 3.08
C THR A 533 -18.84 -6.34 1.87
N THR A 534 -19.11 -5.19 1.26
CA THR A 534 -18.31 -4.62 0.17
C THR A 534 -17.38 -3.56 0.75
N PHE A 535 -16.13 -3.55 0.34
CA PHE A 535 -15.15 -2.57 0.79
C PHE A 535 -14.16 -2.24 -0.33
N ASP A 536 -13.58 -1.06 -0.29
CA ASP A 536 -12.55 -0.66 -1.24
C ASP A 536 -11.35 -1.60 -1.16
N ALA A 537 -10.91 -2.11 -2.30
CA ALA A 537 -9.86 -3.13 -2.40
C ALA A 537 -8.48 -2.64 -1.93
N THR A 538 -8.26 -1.33 -1.90
CA THR A 538 -7.00 -0.68 -1.50
C THR A 538 -7.03 -0.26 -0.04
N SER A 539 -8.01 0.59 0.34
CA SER A 539 -8.10 1.15 1.69
C SER A 539 -8.66 0.18 2.73
N ARG A 540 -9.36 -0.88 2.28
CA ARG A 540 -10.06 -1.84 3.15
C ARG A 540 -11.16 -1.20 4.00
N ILE A 541 -11.72 -0.10 3.53
CA ILE A 541 -12.80 0.63 4.17
C ILE A 541 -14.12 0.31 3.46
N VAL A 542 -15.18 0.09 4.22
CA VAL A 542 -16.55 -0.03 3.72
C VAL A 542 -17.00 1.35 3.22
N ALA A 543 -17.39 1.42 1.96
CA ALA A 543 -17.75 2.68 1.31
C ALA A 543 -18.79 3.47 2.11
N HIS A 544 -18.59 4.78 2.22
CA HIS A 544 -19.40 5.75 2.97
C HIS A 544 -19.47 5.55 4.49
N GLN A 545 -19.08 4.38 5.02
CA GLN A 545 -19.24 4.05 6.45
C GLN A 545 -18.02 4.43 7.30
N GLU A 546 -16.85 4.64 6.70
CA GLU A 546 -15.56 4.79 7.40
C GLU A 546 -15.31 3.66 8.42
N VAL A 547 -15.78 2.46 8.10
CA VAL A 547 -15.66 1.23 8.90
C VAL A 547 -14.67 0.29 8.20
N SER A 548 -13.68 -0.21 8.93
CA SER A 548 -12.71 -1.13 8.33
C SER A 548 -13.32 -2.53 8.10
N ALA A 549 -12.88 -3.22 7.05
CA ALA A 549 -13.25 -4.62 6.82
C ALA A 549 -12.90 -5.51 8.03
N LYS A 550 -11.88 -5.13 8.81
CA LYS A 550 -11.47 -5.83 10.04
C LYS A 550 -12.45 -5.63 11.20
N ASP A 551 -13.07 -4.46 11.33
CA ASP A 551 -14.15 -4.24 12.32
C ASP A 551 -15.39 -5.05 11.97
N VAL A 552 -15.70 -5.18 10.67
CA VAL A 552 -16.80 -6.03 10.20
C VAL A 552 -16.48 -7.51 10.44
N GLU A 553 -15.25 -7.95 10.22
CA GLU A 553 -14.81 -9.30 10.56
C GLU A 553 -14.96 -9.57 12.05
N LYS A 554 -14.57 -8.63 12.91
CA LYS A 554 -14.75 -8.71 14.37
C LYS A 554 -16.23 -8.78 14.77
N GLN A 555 -17.12 -8.07 14.06
CA GLN A 555 -18.57 -8.19 14.27
C GLN A 555 -19.05 -9.61 13.98
N ALA A 556 -18.69 -10.16 12.81
CA ALA A 556 -19.08 -11.50 12.39
C ALA A 556 -18.56 -12.59 13.36
N GLN A 557 -17.30 -12.47 13.79
CA GLN A 557 -16.69 -13.36 14.80
C GLN A 557 -17.44 -13.33 16.11
N HIS A 558 -17.78 -12.14 16.63
CA HIS A 558 -18.51 -12.01 17.87
C HIS A 558 -19.93 -12.55 17.77
N LEU A 559 -20.62 -12.28 16.67
CA LEU A 559 -21.99 -12.77 16.41
C LEU A 559 -22.01 -14.26 16.03
N ASN A 560 -20.85 -14.87 15.75
CA ASN A 560 -20.65 -16.22 15.22
C ASN A 560 -21.57 -16.49 14.01
N VAL A 561 -21.53 -15.59 13.00
CA VAL A 561 -22.25 -15.70 11.73
C VAL A 561 -21.29 -15.64 10.57
N GLY A 562 -21.60 -16.28 9.45
CA GLY A 562 -20.74 -16.26 8.27
C GLY A 562 -20.47 -14.84 7.77
N LEU A 563 -19.29 -14.58 7.20
CA LEU A 563 -18.96 -13.32 6.56
C LEU A 563 -18.23 -13.55 5.24
N VAL A 564 -18.81 -13.05 4.17
CA VAL A 564 -18.15 -12.90 2.85
C VAL A 564 -17.69 -11.46 2.69
N GLY A 565 -16.42 -11.27 2.36
CA GLY A 565 -15.84 -9.99 1.99
C GLY A 565 -15.75 -9.86 0.47
N VAL A 566 -16.15 -8.70 -0.04
CA VAL A 566 -16.17 -8.38 -1.48
C VAL A 566 -15.33 -7.12 -1.71
N PRO A 567 -14.05 -7.27 -2.08
CA PRO A 567 -13.23 -6.12 -2.44
C PRO A 567 -13.72 -5.51 -3.76
N LEU A 568 -13.96 -4.19 -3.76
CA LEU A 568 -14.30 -3.40 -4.92
C LEU A 568 -13.08 -2.60 -5.34
N HIS A 569 -12.71 -2.68 -6.62
CA HIS A 569 -11.68 -1.83 -7.20
C HIS A 569 -12.30 -0.51 -7.64
N ARG A 570 -11.52 0.59 -7.67
CA ARG A 570 -12.00 1.89 -8.14
C ARG A 570 -12.54 1.76 -9.56
N HIS A 571 -13.64 2.44 -9.85
CA HIS A 571 -14.37 2.40 -11.13
C HIS A 571 -15.18 1.12 -11.43
N ALA A 572 -15.39 0.24 -10.45
CA ALA A 572 -16.22 -0.97 -10.60
C ALA A 572 -17.72 -0.70 -10.80
N GLY A 573 -18.10 0.41 -11.46
CA GLY A 573 -19.52 0.73 -11.71
C GLY A 573 -20.25 -0.36 -12.50
N THR A 574 -19.60 -1.01 -13.44
CA THR A 574 -20.16 -2.11 -14.24
C THR A 574 -19.91 -3.48 -13.61
N GLY A 575 -18.92 -3.62 -12.73
CA GLY A 575 -18.52 -4.88 -12.09
C GLY A 575 -19.21 -5.19 -10.76
N TYR A 576 -20.01 -4.28 -10.18
CA TYR A 576 -20.60 -4.48 -8.85
C TYR A 576 -21.46 -5.76 -8.76
N VAL A 577 -22.35 -5.96 -9.71
CA VAL A 577 -23.26 -7.12 -9.73
C VAL A 577 -22.47 -8.41 -9.94
N SER A 578 -21.51 -8.43 -10.87
CA SER A 578 -20.66 -9.59 -11.10
C SER A 578 -19.80 -9.96 -9.86
N ARG A 579 -19.34 -8.97 -9.10
CA ARG A 579 -18.66 -9.21 -7.83
C ARG A 579 -19.58 -9.80 -6.75
N LEU A 580 -20.84 -9.38 -6.71
CA LEU A 580 -21.85 -10.00 -5.85
C LEU A 580 -22.13 -11.44 -6.29
N GLU A 581 -22.24 -11.70 -7.60
CA GLU A 581 -22.40 -13.05 -8.15
C GLU A 581 -21.26 -13.98 -7.72
N ALA A 582 -20.02 -13.55 -7.90
CA ALA A 582 -18.85 -14.28 -7.42
C ALA A 582 -18.87 -14.52 -5.89
N ALA A 583 -19.40 -13.57 -5.11
CA ALA A 583 -19.57 -13.77 -3.66
C ALA A 583 -20.63 -14.83 -3.34
N LEU A 584 -21.73 -14.92 -4.11
CA LEU A 584 -22.71 -15.98 -3.96
C LEU A 584 -22.12 -17.34 -4.32
N GLU A 585 -21.27 -17.41 -5.35
CA GLU A 585 -20.55 -18.63 -5.72
C GLU A 585 -19.63 -19.10 -4.60
N VAL A 586 -18.95 -18.20 -3.91
CA VAL A 586 -18.13 -18.57 -2.73
C VAL A 586 -18.98 -19.25 -1.66
N VAL A 587 -20.18 -18.76 -1.38
CA VAL A 587 -21.08 -19.34 -0.38
C VAL A 587 -21.64 -20.69 -0.85
N THR A 588 -22.04 -20.78 -2.12
CA THR A 588 -22.59 -22.02 -2.69
C THR A 588 -21.54 -23.12 -2.79
N SER A 589 -20.28 -22.77 -3.05
CA SER A 589 -19.14 -23.71 -3.05
C SER A 589 -18.90 -24.41 -1.70
N LEU A 590 -19.38 -23.82 -0.61
CA LEU A 590 -19.36 -24.42 0.73
C LEU A 590 -20.51 -25.41 0.99
N GLY A 591 -21.33 -25.69 -0.03
CA GLY A 591 -22.48 -26.59 0.07
C GLY A 591 -23.77 -25.89 0.58
N CYS A 592 -23.77 -24.57 0.73
CA CYS A 592 -24.93 -23.81 1.14
C CYS A 592 -25.83 -23.45 -0.03
N LYS A 593 -27.15 -23.40 0.19
CA LYS A 593 -28.13 -22.88 -0.75
C LYS A 593 -28.57 -21.49 -0.32
N VAL A 594 -28.26 -20.49 -1.13
CA VAL A 594 -28.70 -19.11 -0.89
C VAL A 594 -30.17 -18.98 -1.25
N LYS A 595 -31.01 -18.59 -0.29
CA LYS A 595 -32.48 -18.48 -0.45
C LYS A 595 -32.92 -17.08 -0.85
N ALA A 596 -32.23 -16.06 -0.32
CA ALA A 596 -32.57 -14.66 -0.56
C ALA A 596 -31.36 -13.76 -0.21
N LEU A 597 -31.40 -12.55 -0.71
CA LEU A 597 -30.61 -11.44 -0.22
C LEU A 597 -31.46 -10.62 0.75
N ALA A 598 -30.86 -10.02 1.78
CA ALA A 598 -31.54 -9.11 2.70
C ALA A 598 -30.76 -7.79 2.78
N CYS A 599 -31.49 -6.68 2.90
CA CYS A 599 -30.93 -5.34 3.00
C CYS A 599 -31.50 -4.60 4.21
N GLY A 600 -30.68 -3.78 4.86
CA GLY A 600 -31.07 -2.96 6.01
C GLY A 600 -31.65 -1.59 5.64
N ASP A 601 -32.12 -1.40 4.41
CA ASP A 601 -32.72 -0.14 3.95
C ASP A 601 -34.05 0.12 4.68
N LEU A 602 -34.34 1.39 5.03
CA LEU A 602 -35.49 1.74 5.87
C LEU A 602 -36.70 2.26 5.07
N HIS A 603 -36.49 3.16 4.08
CA HIS A 603 -37.63 3.76 3.35
C HIS A 603 -37.24 4.42 2.00
N LEU A 604 -35.99 4.33 1.53
CA LEU A 604 -35.57 4.97 0.29
C LEU A 604 -35.99 4.15 -0.93
N GLU A 605 -37.19 4.45 -1.47
CA GLU A 605 -37.80 3.69 -2.59
C GLU A 605 -36.93 3.61 -3.83
N HIS A 606 -36.16 4.66 -4.17
CA HIS A 606 -35.27 4.64 -5.32
C HIS A 606 -34.10 3.66 -5.13
N ILE A 607 -33.59 3.49 -3.89
CA ILE A 607 -32.55 2.50 -3.55
C ILE A 607 -33.15 1.10 -3.64
N ARG A 608 -34.36 0.90 -3.08
CA ARG A 608 -35.06 -0.37 -3.16
C ARG A 608 -35.30 -0.79 -4.61
N SER A 609 -35.84 0.12 -5.43
CA SER A 609 -36.11 -0.14 -6.84
C SER A 609 -34.85 -0.52 -7.62
N TRP A 610 -33.73 0.19 -7.37
CA TRP A 610 -32.42 -0.14 -7.94
C TRP A 610 -31.94 -1.53 -7.49
N ARG A 611 -32.06 -1.87 -6.19
CA ARG A 611 -31.66 -3.20 -5.69
C ARG A 611 -32.49 -4.31 -6.32
N GLU A 612 -33.78 -4.12 -6.43
CA GLU A 612 -34.69 -5.11 -7.03
C GLU A 612 -34.40 -5.31 -8.52
N GLU A 613 -34.06 -4.24 -9.25
CA GLU A 613 -33.75 -4.32 -10.66
C GLU A 613 -32.33 -4.77 -10.95
N ALA A 614 -31.33 -4.07 -10.43
CA ALA A 614 -29.95 -4.34 -10.76
C ALA A 614 -29.40 -5.60 -10.06
N VAL A 615 -29.80 -5.84 -8.81
CA VAL A 615 -29.29 -6.94 -8.00
C VAL A 615 -30.27 -8.12 -8.01
N GLY A 616 -31.52 -7.89 -7.66
CA GLY A 616 -32.52 -8.96 -7.55
C GLY A 616 -32.77 -9.66 -8.88
N ARG A 617 -33.09 -8.91 -9.94
CA ARG A 617 -33.29 -9.47 -11.28
C ARG A 617 -31.98 -9.91 -11.91
N GLY A 618 -30.90 -9.12 -11.74
CA GLY A 618 -29.58 -9.45 -12.30
C GLY A 618 -29.05 -10.80 -11.82
N LEU A 619 -29.24 -11.11 -10.52
CA LEU A 619 -28.78 -12.36 -9.90
C LEU A 619 -29.88 -13.43 -9.81
N GLY A 620 -31.11 -13.15 -10.26
CA GLY A 620 -32.25 -14.06 -10.12
C GLY A 620 -32.65 -14.35 -8.65
N MET A 621 -32.41 -13.40 -7.73
CA MET A 621 -32.54 -13.58 -6.29
C MET A 621 -33.69 -12.73 -5.74
N LYS A 622 -34.41 -13.31 -4.76
CA LYS A 622 -35.38 -12.55 -3.95
C LYS A 622 -34.64 -11.63 -2.98
N ILE A 623 -35.09 -10.37 -2.85
CA ILE A 623 -34.58 -9.44 -1.85
C ILE A 623 -35.58 -9.28 -0.71
N LEU A 624 -35.07 -9.30 0.52
CA LEU A 624 -35.83 -9.08 1.75
C LEU A 624 -35.44 -7.73 2.36
N TYR A 625 -36.41 -7.04 2.94
CA TYR A 625 -36.20 -5.76 3.62
C TYR A 625 -36.75 -5.84 5.06
N PRO A 626 -36.00 -6.45 5.99
CA PRO A 626 -36.51 -6.80 7.34
C PRO A 626 -36.93 -5.61 8.21
N VAL A 627 -36.42 -4.41 7.90
CA VAL A 627 -36.63 -3.19 8.68
C VAL A 627 -37.30 -2.08 7.87
N TRP A 628 -37.85 -2.41 6.70
CA TRP A 628 -38.52 -1.47 5.79
C TRP A 628 -39.83 -0.93 6.35
N SER A 629 -40.13 0.34 6.05
CA SER A 629 -41.44 0.95 6.19
C SER A 629 -41.75 1.78 4.93
N ASP A 630 -42.97 1.68 4.43
CA ASP A 630 -43.41 2.46 3.25
C ASP A 630 -43.59 3.95 3.60
N VAL A 631 -43.65 4.28 4.89
CA VAL A 631 -43.73 5.66 5.37
C VAL A 631 -42.43 6.00 6.15
N ALA A 632 -41.75 7.01 5.66
CA ALA A 632 -40.48 7.46 6.27
C ALA A 632 -40.67 7.79 7.77
N GLY A 633 -39.88 7.15 8.61
CA GLY A 633 -39.86 7.37 10.07
C GLY A 633 -40.98 6.67 10.86
N GLU A 634 -41.94 5.99 10.23
CA GLU A 634 -43.04 5.32 10.93
C GLU A 634 -42.55 4.25 11.91
N ASN A 635 -41.51 3.49 11.53
CA ASN A 635 -40.95 2.41 12.33
C ASN A 635 -39.79 2.85 13.26
N TYR A 636 -39.35 4.12 13.23
CA TYR A 636 -38.16 4.59 13.94
C TYR A 636 -38.26 4.41 15.47
N ALA A 637 -39.44 4.62 16.05
CA ALA A 637 -39.65 4.39 17.47
C ALA A 637 -39.45 2.91 17.86
N ALA A 638 -39.92 1.99 17.02
CA ALA A 638 -39.78 0.56 17.23
C ALA A 638 -38.30 0.12 17.06
N LEU A 639 -37.63 0.62 16.02
CA LEU A 639 -36.19 0.37 15.75
C LEU A 639 -35.30 0.93 16.86
N THR A 640 -35.59 2.15 17.34
CA THR A 640 -34.88 2.77 18.45
C THR A 640 -35.05 1.94 19.73
N LYS A 641 -36.28 1.50 20.02
CA LYS A 641 -36.55 0.63 21.18
C LYS A 641 -35.80 -0.68 21.09
N ASP A 642 -35.73 -1.30 19.93
CA ASP A 642 -35.00 -2.56 19.72
C ASP A 642 -33.49 -2.35 19.84
N LEU A 643 -32.95 -1.24 19.31
CA LEU A 643 -31.54 -0.90 19.43
C LEU A 643 -31.14 -0.71 20.89
N VAL A 644 -31.94 0.04 21.67
CA VAL A 644 -31.72 0.22 23.10
C VAL A 644 -31.81 -1.12 23.86
N ALA A 645 -32.79 -1.96 23.54
CA ALA A 645 -32.93 -3.28 24.14
C ALA A 645 -31.77 -4.23 23.84
N SER A 646 -31.09 -4.05 22.73
CA SER A 646 -29.88 -4.82 22.38
C SER A 646 -28.68 -4.48 23.28
N GLY A 647 -28.66 -3.30 23.90
CA GLY A 647 -27.53 -2.77 24.65
C GLY A 647 -26.29 -2.49 23.78
N VAL A 648 -26.33 -2.67 22.44
CA VAL A 648 -25.19 -2.47 21.53
C VAL A 648 -24.96 -0.98 21.32
N PRO A 649 -23.76 -0.44 21.72
CA PRO A 649 -23.45 0.94 21.43
C PRO A 649 -23.17 1.12 19.94
N CYS A 650 -23.84 2.10 19.33
CA CYS A 650 -23.60 2.51 17.94
C CYS A 650 -22.88 3.85 17.94
N THR A 651 -21.67 3.87 17.40
CA THR A 651 -20.82 5.07 17.34
C THR A 651 -20.89 5.69 15.95
N VAL A 652 -21.06 7.00 15.86
CA VAL A 652 -20.98 7.75 14.60
C VAL A 652 -19.56 7.66 14.05
N THR A 653 -19.41 7.23 12.80
CA THR A 653 -18.10 7.01 12.13
C THR A 653 -17.84 8.02 11.03
N ALA A 654 -18.88 8.51 10.37
CA ALA A 654 -18.77 9.54 9.34
C ALA A 654 -19.97 10.50 9.43
N VAL A 655 -19.76 11.76 9.07
CA VAL A 655 -20.79 12.80 8.99
C VAL A 655 -20.60 13.58 7.71
N THR A 656 -21.64 13.67 6.89
CA THR A 656 -21.63 14.32 5.59
C THR A 656 -22.45 15.60 5.56
N ASP A 657 -23.29 15.83 6.59
CA ASP A 657 -24.25 16.93 6.67
C ASP A 657 -23.92 17.86 7.87
N GLU A 658 -23.70 19.14 7.58
CA GLU A 658 -23.34 20.15 8.58
C GLU A 658 -24.46 20.36 9.63
N ALA A 659 -25.73 20.28 9.23
CA ALA A 659 -26.83 20.44 10.15
C ALA A 659 -27.00 19.22 11.07
N ALA A 660 -26.71 18.01 10.57
CA ALA A 660 -26.64 16.82 11.39
C ALA A 660 -25.48 16.93 12.41
N ALA A 661 -24.32 17.43 11.98
CA ALA A 661 -23.18 17.70 12.85
C ALA A 661 -23.57 18.72 13.95
N ALA A 662 -24.24 19.81 13.60
CA ALA A 662 -24.72 20.85 14.53
C ALA A 662 -25.77 20.29 15.53
N ALA A 663 -26.56 19.30 15.12
CA ALA A 663 -27.50 18.59 16.00
C ALA A 663 -26.81 17.59 16.96
N GLY A 664 -25.50 17.35 16.78
CA GLY A 664 -24.68 16.50 17.64
C GLY A 664 -24.24 15.18 17.02
N ALA A 665 -24.50 14.94 15.75
CA ALA A 665 -23.97 13.76 15.03
C ALA A 665 -22.50 14.02 14.65
N THR A 666 -21.60 14.00 15.63
CA THR A 666 -20.16 14.16 15.41
C THR A 666 -19.43 12.80 15.44
N VAL A 667 -18.33 12.67 14.72
CA VAL A 667 -17.53 11.44 14.72
C VAL A 667 -17.13 11.09 16.15
N GLY A 668 -17.39 9.84 16.57
CA GLY A 668 -17.18 9.36 17.92
C GLY A 668 -18.41 9.50 18.85
N ALA A 669 -19.41 10.30 18.49
CA ALA A 669 -20.66 10.40 19.26
C ALA A 669 -21.42 9.07 19.27
N GLN A 670 -22.13 8.79 20.35
CA GLN A 670 -23.03 7.63 20.43
C GLN A 670 -24.39 7.98 19.81
N PHE A 671 -24.88 7.09 18.94
CA PHE A 671 -26.24 7.18 18.45
C PHE A 671 -27.22 6.74 19.56
N THR A 672 -27.97 7.69 20.08
CA THR A 672 -28.91 7.51 21.18
C THR A 672 -30.30 8.00 20.81
N PRO A 673 -31.37 7.65 21.57
CA PRO A 673 -32.71 8.20 21.35
C PRO A 673 -32.73 9.74 21.38
N GLU A 674 -31.90 10.34 22.23
CA GLU A 674 -31.78 11.81 22.33
C GLU A 674 -31.17 12.43 21.09
N LEU A 675 -30.11 11.79 20.51
CA LEU A 675 -29.51 12.25 19.25
C LEU A 675 -30.51 12.12 18.10
N SER A 676 -31.20 10.96 17.98
CA SER A 676 -32.25 10.74 17.00
C SER A 676 -33.34 11.82 17.07
N SER A 677 -33.79 12.16 18.29
CA SER A 677 -34.80 13.23 18.51
C SER A 677 -34.27 14.62 18.10
N LYS A 678 -33.00 14.94 18.39
CA LYS A 678 -32.38 16.22 17.97
C LYS A 678 -32.26 16.33 16.46
N LEU A 679 -31.88 15.23 15.77
CA LEU A 679 -31.82 15.17 14.32
C LEU A 679 -33.19 15.45 13.71
N GLN A 680 -34.24 14.78 14.21
CA GLN A 680 -35.61 15.01 13.78
C GLN A 680 -36.06 16.47 13.99
N ALA A 681 -35.73 17.03 15.14
CA ALA A 681 -36.07 18.44 15.45
C ALA A 681 -35.31 19.43 14.53
N SER A 682 -34.15 19.07 14.01
CA SER A 682 -33.39 19.86 13.03
C SER A 682 -33.83 19.65 11.59
N GLY A 683 -34.91 18.88 11.35
CA GLY A 683 -35.43 18.58 10.03
C GLY A 683 -34.60 17.55 9.22
N LYS A 684 -33.71 16.81 9.90
CA LYS A 684 -32.90 15.76 9.32
C LYS A 684 -33.52 14.38 9.55
N ASP A 685 -33.10 13.41 8.75
CA ASP A 685 -33.53 12.04 8.99
C ASP A 685 -33.00 11.56 10.33
N ALA A 686 -33.91 11.10 11.19
CA ALA A 686 -33.58 10.71 12.57
C ALA A 686 -32.66 9.47 12.66
N PHE A 687 -32.58 8.69 11.57
CA PHE A 687 -31.70 7.52 11.42
C PHE A 687 -30.54 7.76 10.43
N GLY A 688 -30.48 8.95 9.77
CA GLY A 688 -29.43 9.25 8.80
C GLY A 688 -29.56 8.48 7.49
N GLU A 689 -30.76 8.03 7.12
CA GLU A 689 -31.01 7.19 5.96
C GLU A 689 -30.66 7.91 4.64
N LYS A 690 -30.74 9.23 4.61
CA LYS A 690 -30.35 10.05 3.46
C LYS A 690 -28.84 10.30 3.36
N GLY A 691 -28.06 9.61 4.17
CA GLY A 691 -26.59 9.70 4.19
C GLY A 691 -26.05 10.81 5.07
N GLU A 692 -26.85 11.44 5.95
CA GLU A 692 -26.39 12.54 6.80
C GLU A 692 -25.24 12.15 7.73
N PHE A 693 -25.25 10.91 8.21
CA PHE A 693 -24.18 10.32 9.02
C PHE A 693 -24.22 8.80 8.95
N HIS A 694 -23.12 8.17 9.29
CA HIS A 694 -22.96 6.72 9.35
C HIS A 694 -22.51 6.25 10.72
N THR A 695 -22.72 4.95 11.03
CA THR A 695 -22.45 4.41 12.37
C THR A 695 -21.75 3.06 12.30
N LEU A 696 -21.05 2.69 13.39
CA LEU A 696 -20.54 1.35 13.65
C LEU A 696 -21.27 0.76 14.87
N ALA A 697 -21.93 -0.38 14.69
CA ALA A 697 -22.54 -1.15 15.77
C ALA A 697 -21.46 -1.98 16.48
N ARG A 698 -21.07 -1.59 17.70
CA ARG A 698 -20.02 -2.27 18.47
C ARG A 698 -20.56 -3.50 19.19
N VAL A 699 -21.02 -4.49 18.44
CA VAL A 699 -21.67 -5.72 18.95
C VAL A 699 -20.83 -6.47 19.99
N TRP A 700 -19.50 -6.39 19.92
CA TRP A 700 -18.58 -7.02 20.89
C TRP A 700 -18.53 -6.37 22.27
N LYS A 701 -19.35 -5.35 22.51
CA LYS A 701 -19.49 -4.70 23.83
C LYS A 701 -20.54 -5.31 24.70
N VAL A 702 -21.35 -6.23 24.18
CA VAL A 702 -22.41 -6.92 24.87
C VAL A 702 -22.37 -8.42 24.56
N PRO A 703 -22.96 -9.31 25.39
CA PRO A 703 -23.08 -10.73 25.06
C PRO A 703 -23.79 -10.96 23.72
N ARG A 704 -23.38 -11.98 22.96
CA ARG A 704 -23.89 -12.33 21.64
C ARG A 704 -25.40 -12.49 21.61
N GLU A 705 -25.95 -13.23 22.62
CA GLU A 705 -27.37 -13.52 22.69
C GLU A 705 -28.20 -12.24 22.88
N LEU A 706 -27.71 -11.31 23.69
CA LEU A 706 -28.33 -10.00 23.86
C LEU A 706 -28.23 -9.16 22.59
N ALA A 707 -27.05 -9.16 21.93
CA ALA A 707 -26.86 -8.48 20.67
C ALA A 707 -27.86 -8.97 19.60
N LEU A 708 -28.01 -10.28 19.44
CA LEU A 708 -28.90 -10.87 18.43
C LEU A 708 -30.38 -10.88 18.87
N GLY A 709 -30.67 -10.83 20.18
CA GLY A 709 -32.03 -10.91 20.74
C GLY A 709 -32.61 -12.32 20.72
N ILE A 710 -31.73 -13.32 20.94
CA ILE A 710 -32.05 -14.76 20.94
C ILE A 710 -31.77 -15.37 22.31
#